data_85074912e11ea05dfc9d09cc3c03af1f
#
_entry.id   85074912e11ea05dfc9d09cc3c03af1f
#
_cell.length_a   1.000
_cell.length_b   1.000
_cell.length_c   1.000
_cell.angle_alpha   90.00
_cell.angle_beta   90.00
_cell.angle_gamma   90.00
#
_symmetry.space_group_name_H-M   'P 1'
#
loop_
_entity.id
_entity.type
_entity.pdbx_description
1 polymer ?
#
loop_
_entity_poly.entity_id
_entity_poly.type
_entity_poly.pdbx_seq_one_letter_code
_entity_poly.pdbx_strand_id
1 'polypeptide(L)'
;RWHAYSMIFENATQCEVTGDEPYGDYSNYFIGNDPSKWASGAKAFARVDYHNIYPGITLSIYSKDGKLKYDWILSSSADPKKIKVRYEGVDELHVVNDNLHVITSVNSVIEHAPVSWRMDRNGTSKLASAYSVQGNTVTLSFPSGYRPGYAGAVIDPILSFSTYTGSTADNFGFTACPDNTGLAIAGGLVFNTGYPLTSGAYQSNFAGTSDVGITKFNEDGSQLIFSTYLGGSSCETPNSTVVNNKNEVLILGVTGSSDFPTTIGCYDATFNGGTSVSLTSNGTVFTSGTDIYLSKLSPDGTALLASTFMGGTANDGLNVSGTLPYNYGDQFRGDVIVDASDNIFFTSSTLSTDFPTTPGSYQPASTGGQDAVVAKFNPNLTGLLWSTYLGGGAADAGYSIKLSQSGSVYVAGGTTSGNFPSTPGTLNSSPLGGTADGYIVRLNASGSTLEAGTFLGTSSYDQAYFIDLDPNGEVYVTGQTSGNYPTTPSVYINPNSGQFVSALDPDLTTLLISTVFGKGDGNPELSPTAFLVDACRNVYVSGWGGETNAAAPNPDLNIFGMPVDSNSHQDSTFGSDFYFIVFQPDLVAREYSTYFGGPQGAEHVDGGTCRFDKAGVVYHAVCASCGGFSTDFPTTPGAWSATNNSSNCNLAVFKFEFQLPIAHAIAVANPSTRGCAPYTVNFDNLGSSGVTYFFDFGDGNTGSSLNPVHTYPNAGQYQVMFVATDTSPTCVSWDTAYLTIEVVDAPVLSAAGAPDPPNGCVPLDVQFINNSSDPGFPFSWHFGDGGTSSDFAPIHVFTSSGMFDVRLVMVDTGVCEAHDTAFTAVEVYPRAEADFGFDPLVALENEPLIFQNSSTNDIAWHWDFGDGTTSTLRDPTHTYDQAGIYEICMTAFSDHSCNDFVCKTVQVYEPRELFIPTAFTPNNDGVNDHYFHYAKGYTSANLRIFNRWGLLVFETDDLNVGWDGKWNGVDQDIAAFAYILTITFAITGETEVHTGNVTLLR
;
A
#
# COMPACT_ATOMS: atom_id res chain seq x y z
N ARG A 1 1.26 10.04 -20.61
CA ARG A 1 1.92 10.33 -21.92
C ARG A 1 2.13 9.00 -22.60
N TRP A 2 2.01 8.99 -23.93
CA TRP A 2 2.20 7.83 -24.79
C TRP A 2 3.43 8.04 -25.65
N HIS A 3 4.16 6.96 -25.90
CA HIS A 3 5.17 6.88 -26.93
C HIS A 3 4.94 5.60 -27.72
N ALA A 4 4.91 5.68 -29.03
CA ALA A 4 4.77 4.50 -29.88
C ALA A 4 6.00 4.40 -30.78
N TYR A 5 6.56 3.21 -30.87
CA TYR A 5 7.61 2.88 -31.82
C TYR A 5 7.20 1.66 -32.64
N SER A 6 7.87 1.44 -33.74
CA SER A 6 7.60 0.33 -34.65
C SER A 6 8.85 -0.53 -34.84
N MET A 7 8.67 -1.85 -34.81
CA MET A 7 9.68 -2.84 -35.20
C MET A 7 9.44 -3.21 -36.65
N ILE A 8 10.40 -2.95 -37.52
CA ILE A 8 10.34 -3.22 -38.94
C ILE A 8 11.32 -4.35 -39.28
N PHE A 9 10.82 -5.45 -39.74
CA PHE A 9 11.60 -6.60 -40.18
C PHE A 9 12.16 -6.32 -41.59
N GLU A 10 13.44 -5.92 -41.66
CA GLU A 10 14.06 -5.48 -42.93
C GLU A 10 14.26 -6.68 -43.88
N ASN A 11 13.85 -6.51 -45.14
CA ASN A 11 13.91 -7.51 -46.19
C ASN A 11 13.10 -8.81 -45.88
N ALA A 12 12.10 -8.67 -45.00
CA ALA A 12 11.15 -9.77 -44.74
C ALA A 12 10.43 -10.14 -46.05
N THR A 13 10.16 -11.43 -46.23
CA THR A 13 9.36 -11.91 -47.37
C THR A 13 7.87 -11.86 -46.99
N GLN A 14 7.02 -11.80 -48.02
CA GLN A 14 5.59 -12.00 -47.79
C GLN A 14 5.42 -13.43 -47.25
N CYS A 15 4.91 -13.56 -46.03
CA CYS A 15 4.83 -14.83 -45.31
C CYS A 15 3.37 -15.19 -45.01
N GLU A 16 3.12 -16.48 -44.77
CA GLU A 16 1.87 -16.97 -44.21
C GLU A 16 1.84 -16.59 -42.73
N VAL A 17 0.72 -16.02 -42.27
CA VAL A 17 0.48 -15.69 -40.88
C VAL A 17 -0.63 -16.57 -40.35
N THR A 18 -0.33 -17.36 -39.32
CA THR A 18 -1.31 -18.20 -38.63
C THR A 18 -1.47 -17.71 -37.19
N GLY A 19 -2.71 -17.70 -36.73
CA GLY A 19 -3.01 -17.50 -35.32
C GLY A 19 -3.33 -18.82 -34.68
N ASP A 20 -2.72 -19.07 -33.52
CA ASP A 20 -2.98 -20.24 -32.69
C ASP A 20 -3.68 -19.78 -31.41
N GLU A 21 -4.51 -20.64 -30.82
CA GLU A 21 -5.31 -20.35 -29.64
C GLU A 21 -6.16 -19.07 -29.78
N PRO A 22 -7.20 -19.06 -30.63
CA PRO A 22 -8.02 -17.89 -30.83
C PRO A 22 -8.85 -17.59 -29.59
N TYR A 23 -8.80 -16.35 -29.11
CA TYR A 23 -9.73 -15.87 -28.11
C TYR A 23 -11.18 -15.89 -28.63
N GLY A 24 -12.15 -16.08 -27.73
CA GLY A 24 -13.56 -16.10 -28.08
C GLY A 24 -14.10 -14.78 -28.64
N ASP A 25 -13.41 -13.70 -28.38
CA ASP A 25 -13.78 -12.35 -28.74
C ASP A 25 -13.26 -11.93 -30.11
N TYR A 26 -13.94 -10.94 -30.71
CA TYR A 26 -13.48 -10.30 -31.91
C TYR A 26 -13.59 -8.77 -31.78
N SER A 27 -12.68 -8.08 -32.41
CA SER A 27 -12.66 -6.62 -32.45
C SER A 27 -13.09 -6.10 -33.82
N ASN A 28 -13.77 -4.95 -33.82
CA ASN A 28 -14.11 -4.26 -35.06
C ASN A 28 -13.35 -2.93 -35.08
N TYR A 29 -12.59 -2.72 -36.15
CA TYR A 29 -11.76 -1.51 -36.34
C TYR A 29 -12.37 -0.64 -37.43
N PHE A 30 -13.07 0.42 -37.06
CA PHE A 30 -13.63 1.43 -37.98
C PHE A 30 -12.81 2.71 -37.87
N ILE A 31 -11.56 2.66 -38.34
CA ILE A 31 -10.59 3.76 -38.16
C ILE A 31 -10.60 4.64 -39.42
N GLY A 32 -10.84 5.93 -39.22
CA GLY A 32 -10.91 6.92 -40.32
C GLY A 32 -12.20 6.83 -41.14
N ASN A 33 -12.23 7.63 -42.24
CA ASN A 33 -13.43 7.81 -43.06
C ASN A 33 -13.47 6.91 -44.33
N ASP A 34 -12.50 6.01 -44.50
CA ASP A 34 -12.40 5.13 -45.65
C ASP A 34 -12.86 3.70 -45.29
N PRO A 35 -14.06 3.28 -45.70
CA PRO A 35 -14.61 1.95 -45.33
C PRO A 35 -13.76 0.77 -45.84
N SER A 36 -12.91 1.00 -46.88
CA SER A 36 -12.03 -0.07 -47.39
C SER A 36 -10.89 -0.43 -46.43
N LYS A 37 -10.67 0.39 -45.42
CA LYS A 37 -9.70 0.21 -44.36
C LYS A 37 -10.31 -0.27 -43.05
N TRP A 38 -11.61 -0.51 -43.03
CA TRP A 38 -12.32 -1.06 -41.87
C TRP A 38 -12.18 -2.57 -41.84
N ALA A 39 -11.95 -3.10 -40.66
CA ALA A 39 -11.91 -4.54 -40.40
C ALA A 39 -12.96 -4.89 -39.34
N SER A 40 -13.78 -5.91 -39.65
CA SER A 40 -14.76 -6.45 -38.69
C SER A 40 -14.50 -7.93 -38.46
N GLY A 41 -14.78 -8.41 -37.23
CA GLY A 41 -14.59 -9.80 -36.87
C GLY A 41 -13.11 -10.21 -36.76
N ALA A 42 -12.21 -9.27 -36.49
CA ALA A 42 -10.80 -9.55 -36.25
C ALA A 42 -10.67 -10.31 -34.94
N LYS A 43 -10.23 -11.57 -35.01
CA LYS A 43 -9.98 -12.41 -33.83
C LYS A 43 -8.67 -12.05 -33.18
N ALA A 44 -8.63 -12.09 -31.86
CA ALA A 44 -7.39 -12.11 -31.09
C ALA A 44 -6.90 -13.55 -30.93
N PHE A 45 -5.59 -13.73 -30.86
CA PHE A 45 -4.93 -15.02 -30.71
C PHE A 45 -3.89 -14.92 -29.60
N ALA A 46 -3.69 -15.97 -28.82
CA ALA A 46 -2.66 -16.05 -27.80
C ALA A 46 -1.26 -16.08 -28.43
N ARG A 47 -1.17 -16.66 -29.62
CA ARG A 47 0.06 -16.76 -30.41
C ARG A 47 -0.20 -16.48 -31.89
N VAL A 48 0.75 -15.79 -32.53
CA VAL A 48 0.73 -15.50 -33.96
C VAL A 48 2.09 -15.87 -34.55
N ASP A 49 2.09 -16.78 -35.51
CA ASP A 49 3.27 -17.27 -36.21
C ASP A 49 3.36 -16.68 -37.60
N TYR A 50 4.49 -16.06 -37.93
CA TYR A 50 4.87 -15.54 -39.23
C TYR A 50 5.79 -16.54 -39.90
N HIS A 51 5.24 -17.51 -40.65
CA HIS A 51 5.97 -18.61 -41.26
C HIS A 51 6.89 -18.18 -42.40
N ASN A 52 8.17 -18.52 -42.33
CA ASN A 52 9.15 -18.16 -43.33
C ASN A 52 9.25 -16.63 -43.57
N ILE A 53 9.12 -15.83 -42.51
CA ILE A 53 9.33 -14.37 -42.59
C ILE A 53 10.70 -14.03 -43.19
N TYR A 54 11.69 -14.90 -42.93
CA TYR A 54 12.92 -15.06 -43.70
C TYR A 54 13.05 -16.52 -44.12
N PRO A 55 13.73 -16.86 -45.23
CA PRO A 55 13.86 -18.21 -45.69
C PRO A 55 14.33 -19.18 -44.57
N GLY A 56 13.45 -20.08 -44.18
CA GLY A 56 13.67 -21.06 -43.13
C GLY A 56 13.57 -20.55 -41.70
N ILE A 57 13.05 -19.28 -41.51
CA ILE A 57 12.89 -18.68 -40.20
C ILE A 57 11.42 -18.31 -39.99
N THR A 58 10.83 -18.76 -38.92
CA THR A 58 9.51 -18.37 -38.44
C THR A 58 9.67 -17.43 -37.22
N LEU A 59 8.92 -16.34 -37.18
CA LEU A 59 8.78 -15.49 -36.05
C LEU A 59 7.47 -15.84 -35.34
N SER A 60 7.55 -16.25 -34.10
CA SER A 60 6.42 -16.53 -33.24
C SER A 60 6.26 -15.39 -32.25
N ILE A 61 5.11 -14.73 -32.23
CA ILE A 61 4.79 -13.64 -31.29
C ILE A 61 3.65 -14.11 -30.40
N TYR A 62 3.83 -14.02 -29.09
CA TYR A 62 2.84 -14.48 -28.11
C TYR A 62 2.88 -13.65 -26.84
N SER A 63 1.85 -13.79 -26.02
CA SER A 63 1.83 -13.21 -24.69
C SER A 63 2.14 -14.29 -23.66
N LYS A 64 3.11 -14.04 -22.79
CA LYS A 64 3.41 -14.89 -21.65
C LYS A 64 3.53 -14.00 -20.42
N ASP A 65 2.80 -14.31 -19.36
CA ASP A 65 2.81 -13.57 -18.10
C ASP A 65 2.49 -12.07 -18.28
N GLY A 66 1.51 -11.75 -19.16
CA GLY A 66 1.11 -10.38 -19.45
C GLY A 66 2.11 -9.58 -20.29
N LYS A 67 3.23 -10.18 -20.69
CA LYS A 67 4.29 -9.55 -21.50
C LYS A 67 4.26 -10.06 -22.93
N LEU A 68 4.58 -9.16 -23.86
CA LEU A 68 4.78 -9.55 -25.25
C LEU A 68 6.13 -10.25 -25.40
N LYS A 69 6.11 -11.49 -25.88
CA LYS A 69 7.30 -12.26 -26.21
C LYS A 69 7.35 -12.60 -27.68
N TYR A 70 8.53 -12.87 -28.19
CA TYR A 70 8.72 -13.36 -29.53
C TYR A 70 9.92 -14.29 -29.65
N ASP A 71 9.75 -15.38 -30.43
CA ASP A 71 10.79 -16.35 -30.70
C ASP A 71 11.13 -16.40 -32.17
N TRP A 72 12.42 -16.54 -32.45
CA TRP A 72 12.89 -16.86 -33.80
C TRP A 72 13.13 -18.36 -33.91
N ILE A 73 12.30 -19.07 -34.67
CA ILE A 73 12.39 -20.49 -34.90
C ILE A 73 13.11 -20.74 -36.24
N LEU A 74 14.31 -21.31 -36.18
CA LEU A 74 15.19 -21.47 -37.30
C LEU A 74 15.21 -22.93 -37.73
N SER A 75 14.97 -23.22 -39.02
CA SER A 75 15.20 -24.52 -39.59
C SER A 75 16.70 -24.83 -39.71
N SER A 76 17.04 -26.07 -39.92
CA SER A 76 18.45 -26.54 -40.07
C SER A 76 19.21 -25.88 -41.25
N SER A 77 18.50 -25.27 -42.20
CA SER A 77 19.08 -24.58 -43.37
C SER A 77 18.99 -23.03 -43.23
N ALA A 78 18.46 -22.50 -42.15
CA ALA A 78 18.26 -21.08 -41.97
C ALA A 78 19.59 -20.33 -41.77
N ASP A 79 19.63 -19.09 -42.26
CA ASP A 79 20.73 -18.15 -42.02
C ASP A 79 20.26 -17.06 -41.06
N PRO A 80 20.66 -17.10 -39.76
CA PRO A 80 20.22 -16.13 -38.78
C PRO A 80 20.69 -14.69 -39.06
N LYS A 81 21.70 -14.47 -39.88
CA LYS A 81 22.16 -13.12 -40.31
C LYS A 81 21.14 -12.38 -41.13
N LYS A 82 20.08 -13.06 -41.58
CA LYS A 82 18.95 -12.43 -42.27
C LYS A 82 18.01 -11.71 -41.31
N ILE A 83 18.01 -12.08 -40.04
CA ILE A 83 17.19 -11.42 -39.00
C ILE A 83 17.74 -9.99 -38.80
N LYS A 84 16.97 -9.01 -39.24
CA LYS A 84 17.27 -7.58 -39.07
C LYS A 84 16.02 -6.85 -38.67
N VAL A 85 16.02 -6.29 -37.49
CA VAL A 85 14.89 -5.56 -36.92
C VAL A 85 15.27 -4.09 -36.79
N ARG A 86 14.60 -3.21 -37.54
CA ARG A 86 14.80 -1.76 -37.43
C ARG A 86 13.72 -1.13 -36.56
N TYR A 87 14.13 -0.40 -35.56
CA TYR A 87 13.26 0.32 -34.65
C TYR A 87 13.04 1.77 -35.14
N GLU A 88 11.80 2.11 -35.42
CA GLU A 88 11.40 3.47 -35.81
C GLU A 88 10.60 4.17 -34.72
N GLY A 89 10.95 5.42 -34.43
CA GLY A 89 10.29 6.23 -33.43
C GLY A 89 10.91 6.07 -32.01
N VAL A 90 12.07 5.45 -31.90
CA VAL A 90 12.85 5.38 -30.67
C VAL A 90 13.84 6.53 -30.58
N ASP A 91 14.15 6.98 -29.38
CA ASP A 91 15.12 8.05 -29.16
C ASP A 91 16.57 7.52 -29.22
N GLU A 92 16.81 6.30 -28.70
CA GLU A 92 18.12 5.66 -28.70
C GLU A 92 17.96 4.13 -28.59
N LEU A 93 18.94 3.41 -29.17
CA LEU A 93 19.12 1.95 -29.03
C LEU A 93 20.55 1.64 -28.66
N HIS A 94 20.76 0.88 -27.58
CA HIS A 94 22.09 0.40 -27.22
C HIS A 94 22.00 -0.93 -26.45
N VAL A 95 23.10 -1.64 -26.38
CA VAL A 95 23.22 -2.90 -25.62
C VAL A 95 24.02 -2.65 -24.35
N VAL A 96 23.45 -3.02 -23.20
CA VAL A 96 24.11 -2.95 -21.89
C VAL A 96 23.93 -4.31 -21.21
N ASN A 97 25.03 -4.93 -20.78
CA ASN A 97 25.00 -6.25 -20.15
C ASN A 97 24.21 -7.28 -20.98
N ASP A 98 24.50 -7.31 -22.29
CA ASP A 98 23.85 -8.15 -23.32
C ASP A 98 22.35 -7.88 -23.56
N ASN A 99 21.67 -7.03 -22.79
CA ASN A 99 20.28 -6.62 -22.98
C ASN A 99 20.17 -5.46 -23.96
N LEU A 100 19.14 -5.45 -24.80
CA LEU A 100 18.83 -4.35 -25.69
C LEU A 100 17.96 -3.31 -24.97
N HIS A 101 18.48 -2.11 -24.84
CA HIS A 101 17.75 -0.98 -24.30
C HIS A 101 17.13 -0.15 -25.41
N VAL A 102 15.80 -0.06 -25.42
CA VAL A 102 15.00 0.76 -26.34
C VAL A 102 14.54 2.00 -25.58
N ILE A 103 15.21 3.12 -25.81
CA ILE A 103 14.92 4.38 -25.12
C ILE A 103 13.82 5.14 -25.83
N THR A 104 12.84 5.59 -25.09
CA THR A 104 11.72 6.38 -25.59
C THR A 104 11.59 7.68 -24.78
N SER A 105 10.84 8.65 -25.28
CA SER A 105 10.62 9.93 -24.59
C SER A 105 9.82 9.84 -23.30
N VAL A 106 9.35 8.66 -22.91
CA VAL A 106 8.50 8.41 -21.72
C VAL A 106 9.16 7.46 -20.73
N ASN A 107 9.81 6.40 -21.24
CA ASN A 107 10.50 5.36 -20.45
C ASN A 107 11.48 4.60 -21.35
N SER A 108 12.18 3.63 -20.79
CA SER A 108 12.95 2.62 -21.52
C SER A 108 12.23 1.28 -21.52
N VAL A 109 12.27 0.56 -22.64
CA VAL A 109 11.88 -0.83 -22.75
C VAL A 109 13.16 -1.66 -22.84
N ILE A 110 13.27 -2.70 -22.03
CA ILE A 110 14.43 -3.58 -22.02
C ILE A 110 14.02 -4.91 -22.64
N GLU A 111 14.70 -5.28 -23.73
CA GLU A 111 14.63 -6.63 -24.29
C GLU A 111 15.84 -7.41 -23.78
N HIS A 112 15.59 -8.45 -23.03
CA HIS A 112 16.66 -9.20 -22.39
C HIS A 112 17.57 -9.91 -23.38
N ALA A 113 18.79 -10.28 -22.93
CA ALA A 113 19.75 -11.01 -23.73
C ALA A 113 19.11 -12.27 -24.37
N PRO A 114 19.30 -12.47 -25.67
CA PRO A 114 18.65 -13.58 -26.34
C PRO A 114 19.25 -14.92 -25.88
N VAL A 115 18.41 -15.85 -25.49
CA VAL A 115 18.83 -17.22 -25.19
C VAL A 115 18.49 -18.11 -26.37
N SER A 116 19.48 -18.82 -26.89
CA SER A 116 19.34 -19.60 -28.09
C SER A 116 19.64 -21.08 -27.84
N TRP A 117 18.80 -21.92 -28.38
CA TRP A 117 18.90 -23.36 -28.25
C TRP A 117 19.04 -24.02 -29.61
N ARG A 118 19.95 -24.98 -29.71
CA ARG A 118 20.11 -25.82 -30.85
C ARG A 118 19.39 -27.16 -30.63
N MET A 119 18.55 -27.59 -31.57
CA MET A 119 17.84 -28.86 -31.51
C MET A 119 18.63 -29.94 -32.19
N ASP A 120 19.23 -30.86 -31.44
CA ASP A 120 20.00 -31.99 -31.86
C ASP A 120 19.19 -33.28 -31.79
N ARG A 121 19.73 -34.40 -32.29
CA ARG A 121 19.04 -35.71 -32.28
C ARG A 121 18.81 -36.24 -30.85
N ASN A 122 19.62 -35.81 -29.92
CA ASN A 122 19.64 -36.32 -28.54
C ASN A 122 19.22 -35.26 -27.52
N GLY A 123 18.50 -34.18 -27.94
CA GLY A 123 18.02 -33.11 -27.09
C GLY A 123 18.41 -31.71 -27.59
N THR A 124 18.24 -30.73 -26.74
CA THR A 124 18.59 -29.33 -27.00
C THR A 124 19.93 -28.98 -26.35
N SER A 125 20.69 -28.10 -26.99
CA SER A 125 21.92 -27.55 -26.40
C SER A 125 21.98 -26.05 -26.60
N LYS A 126 22.47 -25.31 -25.58
CA LYS A 126 22.55 -23.84 -25.59
C LYS A 126 23.49 -23.38 -26.73
N LEU A 127 23.06 -22.32 -27.41
CA LEU A 127 23.84 -21.66 -28.47
C LEU A 127 24.08 -20.21 -28.03
N ALA A 128 25.35 -19.85 -27.86
CA ALA A 128 25.68 -18.48 -27.48
C ALA A 128 25.19 -17.49 -28.53
N SER A 129 24.35 -16.54 -28.12
CA SER A 129 23.78 -15.49 -28.97
C SER A 129 23.81 -14.15 -28.21
N ALA A 130 23.87 -13.06 -28.97
CA ALA A 130 23.86 -11.71 -28.41
C ALA A 130 23.23 -10.73 -29.43
N TYR A 131 22.67 -9.64 -28.93
CA TYR A 131 22.25 -8.51 -29.77
C TYR A 131 23.46 -7.75 -30.32
N SER A 132 23.32 -7.26 -31.53
CA SER A 132 24.24 -6.32 -32.15
C SER A 132 23.45 -5.17 -32.76
N VAL A 133 23.76 -3.94 -32.33
CA VAL A 133 23.05 -2.72 -32.73
C VAL A 133 23.92 -1.90 -33.67
N GLN A 134 23.35 -1.48 -34.81
CA GLN A 134 23.97 -0.58 -35.74
C GLN A 134 22.96 0.52 -36.14
N GLY A 135 23.12 1.72 -35.56
CA GLY A 135 22.09 2.76 -35.66
C GLY A 135 20.80 2.27 -35.01
N ASN A 136 19.69 2.33 -35.73
CA ASN A 136 18.40 1.84 -35.23
C ASN A 136 18.08 0.41 -35.70
N THR A 137 19.06 -0.36 -36.19
CA THR A 137 18.86 -1.74 -36.63
C THR A 137 19.56 -2.71 -35.67
N VAL A 138 18.79 -3.68 -35.20
CA VAL A 138 19.23 -4.78 -34.34
C VAL A 138 19.39 -6.04 -35.16
N THR A 139 20.48 -6.76 -34.94
CA THR A 139 20.77 -8.07 -35.50
C THR A 139 21.21 -9.03 -34.41
N LEU A 140 21.10 -10.33 -34.68
CA LEU A 140 21.59 -11.35 -33.78
C LEU A 140 23.01 -11.79 -34.18
N SER A 141 23.92 -11.82 -33.21
CA SER A 141 25.27 -12.34 -33.37
C SER A 141 25.45 -13.67 -32.64
N PHE A 142 26.31 -14.50 -33.17
CA PHE A 142 26.68 -15.80 -32.60
C PHE A 142 28.19 -15.83 -32.43
N PRO A 143 28.72 -15.45 -31.25
CA PRO A 143 30.16 -15.32 -31.02
C PRO A 143 30.97 -16.55 -31.31
N SER A 144 30.43 -17.74 -31.03
CA SER A 144 31.08 -19.04 -31.33
C SER A 144 30.77 -19.58 -32.74
N GLY A 145 30.10 -18.73 -33.59
CA GLY A 145 29.63 -19.12 -34.91
C GLY A 145 28.33 -19.91 -34.85
N TYR A 146 27.42 -19.59 -35.78
CA TYR A 146 26.16 -20.32 -35.87
C TYR A 146 26.36 -21.72 -36.49
N ARG A 147 25.95 -22.72 -35.74
CA ARG A 147 25.88 -24.09 -36.22
C ARG A 147 24.50 -24.64 -35.90
N PRO A 148 23.59 -24.74 -36.86
CA PRO A 148 22.26 -25.25 -36.60
C PRO A 148 22.33 -26.74 -36.19
N GLY A 149 21.47 -27.14 -35.28
CA GLY A 149 21.26 -28.54 -34.93
C GLY A 149 20.54 -29.32 -36.06
N TYR A 150 20.34 -30.59 -35.86
CA TYR A 150 19.67 -31.47 -36.85
C TYR A 150 18.23 -31.04 -37.12
N ALA A 151 17.52 -30.53 -36.09
CA ALA A 151 16.14 -30.06 -36.20
C ALA A 151 16.02 -28.53 -36.25
N GLY A 152 17.14 -27.78 -36.06
CA GLY A 152 17.15 -26.32 -36.07
C GLY A 152 17.60 -25.68 -34.76
N ALA A 153 17.15 -24.43 -34.53
CA ALA A 153 17.44 -23.67 -33.29
C ALA A 153 16.25 -22.77 -32.92
N VAL A 154 16.08 -22.51 -31.65
CA VAL A 154 15.14 -21.52 -31.09
C VAL A 154 15.95 -20.46 -30.38
N ILE A 155 15.54 -19.18 -30.49
CA ILE A 155 16.15 -18.06 -29.81
C ILE A 155 15.04 -17.40 -28.98
N ASP A 156 15.12 -17.59 -27.67
CA ASP A 156 14.16 -17.08 -26.68
C ASP A 156 14.90 -16.18 -25.67
N PRO A 157 14.44 -14.95 -25.37
CA PRO A 157 14.96 -14.15 -24.27
C PRO A 157 14.42 -14.64 -22.92
N ILE A 158 15.29 -15.16 -22.02
CA ILE A 158 14.94 -15.60 -20.66
C ILE A 158 14.94 -14.41 -19.71
N LEU A 159 13.91 -14.35 -18.86
CA LEU A 159 13.79 -13.37 -17.79
C LEU A 159 14.03 -14.06 -16.44
N SER A 160 15.11 -13.72 -15.74
CA SER A 160 15.25 -13.97 -14.31
C SER A 160 15.08 -12.67 -13.52
N PHE A 161 14.53 -12.79 -12.32
CA PHE A 161 14.32 -11.68 -11.40
C PHE A 161 15.32 -11.75 -10.27
N SER A 162 16.06 -10.67 -10.02
CA SER A 162 16.97 -10.53 -8.88
C SER A 162 17.13 -9.05 -8.50
N THR A 163 16.96 -8.73 -7.22
CA THR A 163 17.03 -7.36 -6.69
C THR A 163 17.42 -7.35 -5.23
N TYR A 164 18.07 -6.28 -4.76
CA TYR A 164 18.16 -5.98 -3.34
C TYR A 164 16.87 -5.33 -2.85
N THR A 165 16.64 -5.36 -1.52
CA THR A 165 15.56 -4.56 -0.91
C THR A 165 15.81 -3.06 -1.00
N GLY A 166 17.08 -2.65 -1.14
CA GLY A 166 17.47 -1.24 -1.16
C GLY A 166 17.54 -0.59 0.23
N SER A 167 17.52 -1.40 1.29
CA SER A 167 17.67 -0.96 2.67
C SER A 167 19.01 -0.26 2.89
N THR A 168 19.01 0.82 3.68
CA THR A 168 20.24 1.47 4.18
C THR A 168 20.68 0.92 5.53
N ALA A 169 19.83 0.13 6.19
CA ALA A 169 20.17 -0.66 7.36
C ALA A 169 20.64 -2.05 6.95
N ASP A 170 21.53 -2.65 7.73
CA ASP A 170 21.90 -4.04 7.56
C ASP A 170 20.65 -4.92 7.71
N ASN A 171 20.49 -5.84 6.78
CA ASN A 171 19.33 -6.72 6.77
C ASN A 171 19.70 -8.05 6.13
N PHE A 172 19.27 -9.14 6.77
CA PHE A 172 19.68 -10.50 6.47
C PHE A 172 18.50 -11.32 5.93
N GLY A 173 18.72 -12.10 4.89
CA GLY A 173 17.72 -12.94 4.26
C GLY A 173 17.47 -14.23 5.01
N PHE A 174 16.19 -14.56 5.26
CA PHE A 174 15.80 -15.79 5.97
C PHE A 174 14.88 -16.67 5.14
N THR A 175 13.78 -16.14 4.64
CA THR A 175 12.70 -16.95 4.05
C THR A 175 12.10 -16.26 2.85
N ALA A 176 11.74 -17.05 1.83
CA ALA A 176 10.97 -16.54 0.71
C ALA A 176 9.97 -17.58 0.22
N CYS A 177 8.83 -17.10 -0.26
CA CYS A 177 7.79 -17.91 -0.86
C CYS A 177 7.14 -17.19 -2.05
N PRO A 178 6.54 -17.92 -2.99
CA PRO A 178 5.61 -17.35 -3.95
C PRO A 178 4.28 -16.99 -3.27
N ASP A 179 3.58 -16.01 -3.80
CA ASP A 179 2.14 -15.94 -3.63
C ASP A 179 1.43 -16.87 -4.64
N ASN A 180 0.09 -16.95 -4.58
CA ASN A 180 -0.68 -17.81 -5.48
C ASN A 180 -0.63 -17.35 -6.96
N THR A 181 0.00 -16.23 -7.26
CA THR A 181 0.22 -15.69 -8.61
C THR A 181 1.68 -15.74 -9.06
N GLY A 182 2.56 -16.31 -8.23
CA GLY A 182 3.99 -16.41 -8.50
C GLY A 182 4.81 -15.16 -8.19
N LEU A 183 4.26 -14.19 -7.43
CA LEU A 183 4.99 -13.03 -6.97
C LEU A 183 5.84 -13.37 -5.74
N ALA A 184 7.04 -12.82 -5.67
CA ALA A 184 7.97 -13.12 -4.60
C ALA A 184 7.65 -12.34 -3.31
N ILE A 185 7.55 -13.07 -2.20
CA ILE A 185 7.46 -12.52 -0.84
C ILE A 185 8.73 -12.95 -0.11
N ALA A 186 9.43 -12.01 0.50
CA ALA A 186 10.66 -12.26 1.24
C ALA A 186 10.56 -11.73 2.66
N GLY A 187 11.09 -12.52 3.59
CA GLY A 187 11.22 -12.18 5.00
C GLY A 187 12.69 -12.19 5.43
N GLY A 188 13.07 -11.21 6.22
CA GLY A 188 14.42 -11.10 6.74
C GLY A 188 14.52 -10.33 8.04
N LEU A 189 15.72 -10.34 8.61
CA LEU A 189 16.06 -9.66 9.84
C LEU A 189 16.59 -8.27 9.52
N VAL A 190 16.08 -7.24 10.17
CA VAL A 190 16.50 -5.84 9.98
C VAL A 190 17.01 -5.29 11.30
N PHE A 191 18.19 -4.66 11.29
CA PHE A 191 18.90 -4.24 12.52
C PHE A 191 18.74 -2.75 12.87
N ASN A 192 18.10 -1.95 12.05
CA ASN A 192 17.93 -0.51 12.32
C ASN A 192 16.84 0.09 11.41
N THR A 193 16.58 1.37 11.60
CA THR A 193 15.77 2.15 10.67
C THR A 193 16.46 2.27 9.30
N GLY A 194 15.66 2.28 8.21
CA GLY A 194 16.21 2.40 6.84
C GLY A 194 15.77 1.29 5.89
N TYR A 195 15.01 0.31 6.39
CA TYR A 195 14.32 -0.65 5.53
C TYR A 195 13.26 0.06 4.70
N PRO A 196 13.14 -0.22 3.41
CA PRO A 196 12.16 0.44 2.55
C PRO A 196 10.74 0.06 2.97
N LEU A 197 9.87 1.05 3.10
CA LEU A 197 8.48 0.86 3.49
C LEU A 197 7.54 1.41 2.42
N THR A 198 6.41 0.76 2.24
CA THR A 198 5.33 1.26 1.38
C THR A 198 4.34 2.11 2.19
N SER A 199 3.61 2.98 1.49
CA SER A 199 2.54 3.76 2.11
C SER A 199 1.45 2.82 2.64
N GLY A 200 1.01 3.02 3.87
CA GLY A 200 0.03 2.16 4.53
C GLY A 200 0.59 0.88 5.13
N ALA A 201 1.92 0.70 5.20
CA ALA A 201 2.54 -0.44 5.87
C ALA A 201 1.97 -0.69 7.27
N TYR A 202 1.73 -1.95 7.63
CA TYR A 202 1.19 -2.32 8.94
C TYR A 202 2.02 -1.71 10.08
N GLN A 203 3.34 -1.88 10.04
CA GLN A 203 4.27 -1.29 11.02
C GLN A 203 5.29 -0.43 10.28
N SER A 204 5.22 0.89 10.48
CA SER A 204 6.10 1.86 9.83
C SER A 204 7.31 2.27 10.68
N ASN A 205 7.37 1.81 11.93
CA ASN A 205 8.44 2.14 12.85
C ASN A 205 9.21 0.88 13.23
N PHE A 206 10.52 0.96 13.16
CA PHE A 206 11.43 -0.02 13.74
C PHE A 206 11.31 0.04 15.26
N ALA A 207 11.12 -1.09 15.93
CA ALA A 207 10.75 -1.13 17.35
C ALA A 207 11.85 -1.70 18.27
N GLY A 208 12.63 -2.68 17.83
CA GLY A 208 13.51 -3.47 18.67
C GLY A 208 15.00 -3.27 18.48
N THR A 209 15.75 -4.30 18.80
CA THR A 209 17.16 -4.46 18.43
C THR A 209 17.29 -5.06 17.04
N SER A 210 16.31 -5.89 16.66
CA SER A 210 16.07 -6.32 15.29
C SER A 210 14.59 -6.64 15.10
N ASP A 211 14.01 -6.19 13.99
CA ASP A 211 12.64 -6.48 13.57
C ASP A 211 12.66 -7.35 12.31
N VAL A 212 11.56 -8.04 12.07
CA VAL A 212 11.33 -8.70 10.79
C VAL A 212 10.95 -7.66 9.74
N GLY A 213 11.61 -7.69 8.58
CA GLY A 213 11.18 -6.99 7.38
C GLY A 213 10.49 -7.96 6.42
N ILE A 214 9.24 -7.66 6.03
CA ILE A 214 8.51 -8.44 5.04
C ILE A 214 8.26 -7.59 3.82
N THR A 215 8.69 -8.07 2.66
CA THR A 215 8.59 -7.35 1.38
C THR A 215 8.03 -8.24 0.29
N LYS A 216 7.08 -7.72 -0.49
CA LYS A 216 6.54 -8.34 -1.68
C LYS A 216 6.88 -7.53 -2.90
N PHE A 217 7.40 -8.21 -3.92
CA PHE A 217 7.82 -7.62 -5.19
C PHE A 217 6.79 -7.89 -6.29
N ASN A 218 6.75 -7.00 -7.28
CA ASN A 218 6.07 -7.28 -8.54
C ASN A 218 6.84 -8.37 -9.34
N GLU A 219 6.27 -8.79 -10.44
CA GLU A 219 6.71 -9.93 -11.23
C GLU A 219 8.19 -9.87 -11.67
N ASP A 220 8.67 -8.67 -12.04
CA ASP A 220 10.04 -8.44 -12.53
C ASP A 220 10.98 -7.83 -11.47
N GLY A 221 10.55 -7.72 -10.22
CA GLY A 221 11.33 -7.17 -9.13
C GLY A 221 11.70 -5.70 -9.24
N SER A 222 11.01 -4.95 -10.10
CA SER A 222 11.27 -3.51 -10.32
C SER A 222 10.53 -2.62 -9.33
N GLN A 223 9.54 -3.13 -8.61
CA GLN A 223 8.70 -2.37 -7.68
C GLN A 223 8.34 -3.18 -6.43
N LEU A 224 8.17 -2.47 -5.32
CA LEU A 224 7.59 -3.04 -4.11
C LEU A 224 6.06 -2.95 -4.19
N ILE A 225 5.39 -4.08 -4.02
CA ILE A 225 3.93 -4.12 -3.86
C ILE A 225 3.59 -3.70 -2.44
N PHE A 226 4.24 -4.33 -1.45
CA PHE A 226 4.24 -3.85 -0.08
C PHE A 226 5.57 -4.14 0.61
N SER A 227 5.86 -3.36 1.64
CA SER A 227 6.98 -3.60 2.54
C SER A 227 6.66 -3.02 3.91
N THR A 228 6.87 -3.81 4.97
CA THR A 228 6.51 -3.48 6.36
C THR A 228 7.50 -4.09 7.35
N TYR A 229 7.63 -3.48 8.53
CA TYR A 229 8.20 -4.16 9.68
C TYR A 229 7.17 -5.06 10.36
N LEU A 230 7.66 -5.99 11.16
CA LEU A 230 6.90 -6.77 12.13
C LEU A 230 7.82 -7.09 13.32
N GLY A 231 7.58 -6.48 14.47
CA GLY A 231 8.43 -6.70 15.65
C GLY A 231 7.98 -5.94 16.88
N GLY A 232 8.63 -6.28 18.00
CA GLY A 232 8.51 -5.65 19.30
C GLY A 232 9.82 -5.00 19.76
N SER A 233 10.02 -4.86 21.06
CA SER A 233 11.14 -4.10 21.62
C SER A 233 12.48 -4.89 21.75
N SER A 234 12.55 -6.17 21.34
CA SER A 234 13.74 -7.01 21.42
C SER A 234 14.20 -7.50 20.04
N CYS A 235 14.38 -8.79 19.86
CA CYS A 235 14.79 -9.42 18.60
C CYS A 235 13.68 -10.33 18.05
N GLU A 236 13.47 -10.28 16.74
CA GLU A 236 12.57 -11.16 16.02
C GLU A 236 13.22 -11.74 14.78
N THR A 237 12.90 -13.00 14.45
CA THR A 237 13.35 -13.65 13.22
C THR A 237 12.20 -14.32 12.49
N PRO A 238 12.14 -14.29 11.13
CA PRO A 238 11.15 -15.01 10.33
C PRO A 238 11.74 -16.34 9.85
N ASN A 239 11.33 -17.46 10.47
CA ASN A 239 11.92 -18.75 10.16
C ASN A 239 11.32 -19.39 8.89
N SER A 240 10.03 -19.20 8.65
CA SER A 240 9.33 -19.74 7.48
C SER A 240 8.13 -18.89 7.11
N THR A 241 7.91 -18.69 5.82
CA THR A 241 6.80 -17.89 5.28
C THR A 241 6.06 -18.67 4.20
N VAL A 242 4.72 -18.61 4.23
CA VAL A 242 3.83 -19.14 3.18
C VAL A 242 2.65 -18.20 2.98
N VAL A 243 1.88 -18.41 1.93
CA VAL A 243 0.56 -17.78 1.77
C VAL A 243 -0.55 -18.82 1.87
N ASN A 244 -1.72 -18.40 2.31
CA ASN A 244 -2.92 -19.22 2.26
C ASN A 244 -3.68 -19.02 0.92
N ASN A 245 -4.84 -19.66 0.78
CA ASN A 245 -5.67 -19.57 -0.42
C ASN A 245 -6.17 -18.15 -0.75
N LYS A 246 -6.05 -17.20 0.20
CA LYS A 246 -6.43 -15.79 0.06
C LYS A 246 -5.24 -14.86 -0.17
N ASN A 247 -4.06 -15.40 -0.41
CA ASN A 247 -2.81 -14.65 -0.46
C ASN A 247 -2.47 -13.88 0.85
N GLU A 248 -3.09 -14.24 1.99
CA GLU A 248 -2.69 -13.74 3.29
C GLU A 248 -1.33 -14.32 3.65
N VAL A 249 -0.38 -13.49 4.08
CA VAL A 249 1.00 -13.89 4.33
C VAL A 249 1.15 -14.42 5.75
N LEU A 250 1.42 -15.70 5.89
CA LEU A 250 1.65 -16.37 7.16
C LEU A 250 3.14 -16.48 7.46
N ILE A 251 3.55 -16.08 8.65
CA ILE A 251 4.93 -16.05 9.10
C ILE A 251 5.03 -16.86 10.39
N LEU A 252 5.90 -17.86 10.39
CA LEU A 252 6.40 -18.54 11.57
C LEU A 252 7.75 -17.94 11.91
N GLY A 253 7.95 -17.58 13.17
CA GLY A 253 9.25 -17.06 13.59
C GLY A 253 9.45 -17.17 15.10
N VAL A 254 10.52 -16.53 15.56
CA VAL A 254 10.92 -16.49 16.97
C VAL A 254 11.00 -15.05 17.42
N THR A 255 10.48 -14.76 18.59
CA THR A 255 10.56 -13.43 19.22
C THR A 255 11.12 -13.51 20.62
N GLY A 256 11.89 -12.48 21.00
CA GLY A 256 12.32 -12.20 22.36
C GLY A 256 11.57 -11.04 23.00
N SER A 257 10.53 -10.53 22.33
CA SER A 257 9.80 -9.32 22.73
C SER A 257 8.52 -9.67 23.45
N SER A 258 8.38 -9.21 24.67
CA SER A 258 7.12 -9.36 25.43
C SER A 258 5.99 -8.46 24.91
N ASP A 259 6.31 -7.49 24.09
CA ASP A 259 5.40 -6.55 23.44
C ASP A 259 5.27 -6.80 21.93
N PHE A 260 5.64 -8.02 21.46
CA PHE A 260 5.42 -8.42 20.08
C PHE A 260 3.93 -8.32 19.72
N PRO A 261 3.57 -7.80 18.54
CA PRO A 261 2.18 -7.56 18.18
C PRO A 261 1.34 -8.83 18.12
N THR A 262 0.34 -8.93 18.99
CA THR A 262 -0.69 -9.98 18.98
C THR A 262 -2.06 -9.39 18.65
N THR A 263 -2.99 -10.23 18.17
CA THR A 263 -4.35 -9.77 17.85
C THR A 263 -5.33 -10.08 18.98
N ILE A 264 -6.37 -9.25 19.10
CA ILE A 264 -7.41 -9.44 20.12
C ILE A 264 -8.10 -10.80 19.93
N GLY A 265 -8.13 -11.62 20.99
CA GLY A 265 -8.75 -12.95 20.96
C GLY A 265 -7.87 -14.03 20.31
N CYS A 266 -6.58 -13.78 20.09
CA CYS A 266 -5.62 -14.82 19.70
C CYS A 266 -5.54 -15.95 20.76
N TYR A 267 -4.93 -17.06 20.40
CA TYR A 267 -4.77 -18.20 21.27
C TYR A 267 -3.97 -17.87 22.54
N ASP A 268 -2.81 -17.22 22.38
CA ASP A 268 -1.96 -16.77 23.47
C ASP A 268 -1.40 -15.36 23.17
N ALA A 269 -1.67 -14.43 24.10
CA ALA A 269 -1.15 -13.06 24.05
C ALA A 269 0.01 -12.85 25.02
N THR A 270 0.50 -13.92 25.68
CA THR A 270 1.50 -13.86 26.74
C THR A 270 2.85 -14.37 26.26
N PHE A 271 3.87 -13.53 26.34
CA PHE A 271 5.25 -13.95 26.16
C PHE A 271 5.73 -14.67 27.43
N ASN A 272 6.16 -15.91 27.30
CA ASN A 272 6.67 -16.72 28.41
C ASN A 272 8.20 -16.70 28.49
N GLY A 273 8.86 -16.58 27.32
CA GLY A 273 10.30 -16.37 27.19
C GLY A 273 11.14 -17.54 27.68
N GLY A 274 12.29 -17.23 28.32
CA GLY A 274 13.22 -18.25 28.79
C GLY A 274 14.51 -17.64 29.31
N THR A 275 15.59 -18.41 29.23
CA THR A 275 16.93 -17.94 29.56
C THR A 275 17.52 -17.16 28.39
N SER A 276 18.36 -16.15 28.68
CA SER A 276 19.06 -15.39 27.63
C SER A 276 19.85 -16.32 26.70
N VAL A 277 19.65 -16.12 25.39
CA VAL A 277 20.38 -16.82 24.32
C VAL A 277 21.11 -15.81 23.46
N SER A 278 22.40 -16.05 23.22
CA SER A 278 23.19 -15.26 22.27
C SER A 278 23.66 -16.19 21.15
N LEU A 279 23.24 -15.87 19.94
CA LEU A 279 23.65 -16.60 18.74
C LEU A 279 24.81 -15.87 18.07
N THR A 280 25.97 -16.47 18.12
CA THR A 280 27.21 -15.87 17.60
C THR A 280 27.26 -15.90 16.07
N SER A 281 26.43 -16.73 15.43
CA SER A 281 26.34 -16.84 13.98
C SER A 281 25.96 -15.52 13.30
N ASN A 282 24.85 -14.91 13.70
CA ASN A 282 24.35 -13.68 13.11
C ASN A 282 24.26 -12.49 14.10
N GLY A 283 24.81 -12.64 15.30
CA GLY A 283 24.86 -11.58 16.30
C GLY A 283 23.55 -11.27 17.02
N THR A 284 22.52 -12.11 16.87
CA THR A 284 21.25 -11.91 17.59
C THR A 284 21.36 -12.30 19.04
N VAL A 285 20.73 -11.50 19.93
CA VAL A 285 20.71 -11.75 21.38
C VAL A 285 19.28 -11.63 21.89
N PHE A 286 18.75 -12.75 22.36
CA PHE A 286 17.45 -12.81 22.99
C PHE A 286 17.62 -12.74 24.53
N THR A 287 17.56 -11.54 25.07
CA THR A 287 17.88 -11.28 26.49
C THR A 287 16.92 -11.90 27.48
N SER A 288 15.65 -12.08 27.09
CA SER A 288 14.58 -12.65 27.92
C SER A 288 14.16 -14.05 27.47
N GLY A 289 15.01 -14.72 26.68
CA GLY A 289 14.66 -15.98 26.05
C GLY A 289 13.76 -15.79 24.83
N THR A 290 13.11 -16.86 24.39
CA THR A 290 12.37 -16.88 23.12
C THR A 290 11.06 -17.62 23.22
N ASP A 291 10.02 -17.11 22.50
CA ASP A 291 8.80 -17.84 22.15
C ASP A 291 8.66 -17.89 20.62
N ILE A 292 7.99 -18.93 20.14
CA ILE A 292 7.51 -18.99 18.76
C ILE A 292 6.39 -17.95 18.60
N TYR A 293 6.36 -17.27 17.47
CA TYR A 293 5.19 -16.52 17.02
C TYR A 293 4.65 -17.04 15.69
N LEU A 294 3.35 -16.92 15.53
CA LEU A 294 2.65 -17.08 14.26
C LEU A 294 1.90 -15.80 13.97
N SER A 295 2.17 -15.19 12.81
CA SER A 295 1.53 -13.95 12.39
C SER A 295 0.99 -14.06 10.98
N LYS A 296 -0.13 -13.41 10.72
CA LYS A 296 -0.78 -13.39 9.41
C LYS A 296 -1.07 -11.95 8.99
N LEU A 297 -0.44 -11.52 7.91
CA LEU A 297 -0.64 -10.20 7.30
C LEU A 297 -1.65 -10.27 6.14
N SER A 298 -2.32 -9.15 5.88
CA SER A 298 -3.16 -8.98 4.69
C SER A 298 -2.31 -9.10 3.40
N PRO A 299 -2.91 -9.45 2.25
CA PRO A 299 -2.20 -9.61 0.98
C PRO A 299 -1.45 -8.37 0.51
N ASP A 300 -1.86 -7.19 0.98
CA ASP A 300 -1.28 -5.87 0.71
C ASP A 300 -0.32 -5.37 1.80
N GLY A 301 -0.10 -6.15 2.87
CA GLY A 301 0.80 -5.81 3.97
C GLY A 301 0.36 -4.66 4.87
N THR A 302 -0.92 -4.22 4.78
CA THR A 302 -1.42 -3.05 5.52
C THR A 302 -2.02 -3.39 6.88
N ALA A 303 -2.36 -4.67 7.12
CA ALA A 303 -3.02 -5.10 8.35
C ALA A 303 -2.44 -6.40 8.91
N LEU A 304 -2.34 -6.49 10.23
CA LEU A 304 -2.11 -7.73 10.95
C LEU A 304 -3.46 -8.39 11.21
N LEU A 305 -3.76 -9.46 10.48
CA LEU A 305 -5.05 -10.14 10.52
C LEU A 305 -5.17 -11.11 11.70
N ALA A 306 -4.09 -11.79 12.04
CA ALA A 306 -4.01 -12.69 13.17
C ALA A 306 -2.56 -12.78 13.67
N SER A 307 -2.35 -12.86 14.98
CA SER A 307 -1.01 -13.05 15.55
C SER A 307 -1.12 -13.58 16.98
N THR A 308 -0.27 -14.57 17.31
CA THR A 308 -0.26 -15.27 18.61
C THR A 308 1.14 -15.72 18.98
N PHE A 309 1.44 -15.79 20.25
CA PHE A 309 2.57 -16.55 20.77
C PHE A 309 2.24 -18.05 20.84
N MET A 310 3.30 -18.85 20.91
CA MET A 310 3.25 -20.29 21.20
C MET A 310 4.55 -20.68 21.88
N GLY A 311 4.51 -20.91 23.17
CA GLY A 311 5.70 -21.26 23.96
C GLY A 311 5.39 -21.64 25.40
N GLY A 312 6.39 -22.17 26.09
CA GLY A 312 6.36 -22.46 27.51
C GLY A 312 7.33 -21.56 28.27
N THR A 313 7.83 -22.00 29.43
CA THR A 313 8.67 -21.19 30.32
C THR A 313 10.18 -21.27 30.01
N ALA A 314 10.60 -22.00 28.96
CA ALA A 314 11.98 -22.03 28.49
C ALA A 314 12.03 -21.52 27.03
N ASN A 315 13.18 -21.63 26.37
CA ASN A 315 13.35 -21.12 25.01
C ASN A 315 12.63 -22.02 24.00
N ASP A 316 11.78 -21.41 23.19
CA ASP A 316 11.01 -22.03 22.13
C ASP A 316 11.37 -21.44 20.77
N GLY A 317 11.30 -22.28 19.72
CA GLY A 317 11.52 -21.87 18.35
C GLY A 317 12.98 -21.93 17.88
N LEU A 318 13.93 -22.15 18.78
CA LEU A 318 15.34 -22.24 18.45
C LEU A 318 15.86 -23.66 18.63
N ASN A 319 16.68 -24.11 17.66
CA ASN A 319 17.53 -25.28 17.82
C ASN A 319 18.87 -24.87 18.44
N VAL A 320 18.99 -25.02 19.75
CA VAL A 320 20.17 -24.61 20.52
C VAL A 320 20.97 -25.80 21.03
N SER A 321 20.75 -27.03 20.51
CA SER A 321 21.51 -28.20 20.86
C SER A 321 22.98 -28.01 20.44
N GLY A 322 23.90 -28.68 21.12
CA GLY A 322 25.31 -28.59 20.79
C GLY A 322 25.74 -29.40 19.54
N THR A 323 24.80 -30.13 18.92
CA THR A 323 25.11 -31.11 17.85
C THR A 323 24.27 -30.90 16.59
N LEU A 324 22.95 -30.62 16.75
CA LEU A 324 22.01 -30.55 15.61
C LEU A 324 22.21 -29.30 14.73
N PRO A 325 22.56 -28.08 15.23
CA PRO A 325 22.96 -26.99 14.36
C PRO A 325 24.31 -27.29 13.68
N TYR A 326 24.26 -27.91 12.50
CA TYR A 326 25.45 -28.30 11.75
C TYR A 326 25.90 -27.24 10.75
N ASN A 327 24.98 -26.57 10.13
CA ASN A 327 25.24 -25.45 9.25
C ASN A 327 25.02 -24.11 10.00
N TYR A 328 25.61 -23.05 9.46
CA TYR A 328 25.29 -21.68 9.87
C TYR A 328 23.77 -21.44 9.71
N GLY A 329 23.14 -20.88 10.75
CA GLY A 329 21.74 -20.56 10.78
C GLY A 329 20.80 -21.74 11.08
N ASP A 330 21.29 -22.99 11.24
CA ASP A 330 20.44 -24.14 11.59
C ASP A 330 19.69 -23.96 12.93
N GLN A 331 20.09 -22.96 13.75
CA GLN A 331 19.37 -22.57 14.96
C GLN A 331 17.93 -22.08 14.69
N PHE A 332 17.68 -21.53 13.51
CA PHE A 332 16.40 -20.94 13.14
C PHE A 332 15.52 -21.85 12.24
N ARG A 333 15.87 -23.12 12.15
CA ARG A 333 15.09 -24.09 11.39
C ARG A 333 13.71 -24.32 12.00
N GLY A 334 12.73 -24.40 11.14
CA GLY A 334 11.33 -24.66 11.40
C GLY A 334 10.53 -24.41 10.13
N ASP A 335 9.34 -24.99 10.04
CA ASP A 335 8.55 -24.90 8.82
C ASP A 335 7.07 -24.74 9.11
N VAL A 336 6.35 -23.98 8.26
CA VAL A 336 4.92 -23.73 8.34
C VAL A 336 4.25 -24.01 7.01
N ILE A 337 3.08 -24.65 7.06
CA ILE A 337 2.24 -24.94 5.88
C ILE A 337 0.78 -24.72 6.23
N VAL A 338 -0.08 -24.66 5.21
CA VAL A 338 -1.55 -24.57 5.37
C VAL A 338 -2.25 -25.72 4.65
N ASP A 339 -3.39 -26.19 5.18
CA ASP A 339 -4.26 -27.13 4.46
C ASP A 339 -5.29 -26.39 3.58
N ALA A 340 -6.07 -27.14 2.81
CA ALA A 340 -7.11 -26.58 1.92
C ALA A 340 -8.20 -25.78 2.67
N SER A 341 -8.30 -25.90 3.98
CA SER A 341 -9.21 -25.18 4.86
C SER A 341 -8.53 -23.99 5.55
N ASP A 342 -7.32 -23.62 5.12
CA ASP A 342 -6.46 -22.60 5.72
C ASP A 342 -6.05 -22.90 7.17
N ASN A 343 -6.22 -24.14 7.70
CA ASN A 343 -5.63 -24.47 8.99
C ASN A 343 -4.10 -24.49 8.88
N ILE A 344 -3.45 -24.02 9.93
CA ILE A 344 -2.02 -23.74 9.96
C ILE A 344 -1.32 -24.87 10.70
N PHE A 345 -0.31 -25.48 10.07
CA PHE A 345 0.53 -26.51 10.68
C PHE A 345 1.96 -25.99 10.76
N PHE A 346 2.66 -26.29 11.82
CA PHE A 346 4.08 -26.02 11.90
C PHE A 346 4.85 -27.09 12.64
N THR A 347 6.17 -27.15 12.42
CA THR A 347 7.15 -27.85 13.22
C THR A 347 8.28 -26.91 13.61
N SER A 348 8.82 -27.10 14.81
CA SER A 348 9.95 -26.32 15.34
C SER A 348 10.62 -27.09 16.47
N SER A 349 11.40 -26.39 17.32
CA SER A 349 12.09 -26.99 18.49
C SER A 349 11.69 -26.27 19.77
N THR A 350 11.72 -26.99 20.92
CA THR A 350 11.44 -26.41 22.25
C THR A 350 12.38 -26.96 23.32
N LEU A 351 12.73 -26.12 24.28
CA LEU A 351 13.35 -26.52 25.56
C LEU A 351 12.33 -26.54 26.72
N SER A 352 11.10 -26.11 26.45
CA SER A 352 10.06 -25.98 27.44
C SER A 352 9.45 -27.34 27.76
N THR A 353 9.47 -27.74 29.06
CA THR A 353 8.80 -28.96 29.53
C THR A 353 7.28 -28.74 29.74
N ASP A 354 6.85 -27.51 29.63
CA ASP A 354 5.47 -27.03 29.74
C ASP A 354 4.96 -26.39 28.42
N PHE A 355 5.58 -26.73 27.29
CA PHE A 355 5.10 -26.30 25.97
C PHE A 355 3.65 -26.70 25.77
N PRO A 356 2.77 -25.82 25.28
CA PRO A 356 1.34 -26.07 25.14
C PRO A 356 1.03 -27.30 24.28
N THR A 357 0.58 -28.38 24.88
CA THR A 357 0.10 -29.58 24.18
C THR A 357 -1.40 -29.75 24.41
N THR A 358 -2.05 -30.55 23.58
CA THR A 358 -3.50 -30.79 23.71
C THR A 358 -3.76 -32.18 24.33
N PRO A 359 -4.86 -32.33 25.09
CA PRO A 359 -5.25 -33.61 25.62
C PRO A 359 -5.45 -34.66 24.53
N GLY A 360 -4.79 -35.83 24.68
CA GLY A 360 -4.86 -36.91 23.70
C GLY A 360 -3.90 -36.77 22.49
N SER A 361 -3.02 -35.78 22.49
CA SER A 361 -1.91 -35.73 21.52
C SER A 361 -0.97 -36.92 21.70
N TYR A 362 -0.19 -37.22 20.67
CA TYR A 362 0.71 -38.37 20.63
C TYR A 362 1.71 -38.36 21.79
N GLN A 363 2.39 -37.27 22.03
CA GLN A 363 3.37 -37.09 23.12
C GLN A 363 3.03 -35.81 23.90
N PRO A 364 2.21 -35.90 24.95
CA PRO A 364 1.72 -34.72 25.67
C PRO A 364 2.74 -34.12 26.66
N ALA A 365 3.90 -34.74 26.83
CA ALA A 365 4.97 -34.25 27.69
C ALA A 365 6.34 -34.43 27.06
N SER A 366 7.26 -33.49 27.35
CA SER A 366 8.66 -33.60 26.98
C SER A 366 9.31 -34.84 27.58
N THR A 367 10.24 -35.44 26.85
CA THR A 367 10.95 -36.66 27.29
C THR A 367 12.44 -36.44 27.50
N GLY A 368 12.97 -35.28 27.14
CA GLY A 368 14.41 -35.05 27.18
C GLY A 368 14.84 -33.60 27.31
N GLY A 369 15.89 -33.27 26.63
CA GLY A 369 16.45 -31.95 26.52
C GLY A 369 15.62 -31.04 25.60
N GLN A 370 16.15 -30.78 24.40
CA GLN A 370 15.39 -30.13 23.34
C GLN A 370 14.56 -31.17 22.61
N ASP A 371 13.26 -30.93 22.46
CA ASP A 371 12.36 -31.75 21.67
C ASP A 371 11.86 -31.00 20.44
N ALA A 372 11.58 -31.70 19.34
CA ALA A 372 10.77 -31.16 18.26
C ALA A 372 9.32 -30.99 18.72
N VAL A 373 8.58 -30.07 18.12
CA VAL A 373 7.16 -29.86 18.33
C VAL A 373 6.42 -29.79 17.00
N VAL A 374 5.18 -30.29 17.01
CA VAL A 374 4.28 -30.23 15.87
C VAL A 374 2.92 -29.74 16.33
N ALA A 375 2.37 -28.75 15.64
CA ALA A 375 1.09 -28.19 16.05
C ALA A 375 0.20 -27.82 14.86
N LYS A 376 -1.10 -27.76 15.12
CA LYS A 376 -2.14 -27.33 14.19
C LYS A 376 -3.02 -26.25 14.83
N PHE A 377 -3.17 -25.13 14.17
CA PHE A 377 -4.07 -24.04 14.52
C PHE A 377 -5.24 -23.91 13.56
N ASN A 378 -6.31 -23.25 14.03
CA ASN A 378 -7.36 -22.78 13.16
C ASN A 378 -6.87 -21.58 12.31
N PRO A 379 -7.59 -21.23 11.21
CA PRO A 379 -7.13 -20.18 10.26
C PRO A 379 -6.92 -18.79 10.87
N ASN A 380 -7.58 -18.48 12.00
CA ASN A 380 -7.54 -17.17 12.65
C ASN A 380 -6.61 -17.10 13.85
N LEU A 381 -5.84 -18.15 14.15
CA LEU A 381 -4.93 -18.24 15.29
C LEU A 381 -5.61 -18.01 16.64
N THR A 382 -6.92 -18.23 16.74
CA THR A 382 -7.70 -18.09 17.98
C THR A 382 -7.82 -19.38 18.76
N GLY A 383 -7.42 -20.52 18.19
CA GLY A 383 -7.52 -21.83 18.82
C GLY A 383 -6.49 -22.82 18.31
N LEU A 384 -5.79 -23.44 19.26
CA LEU A 384 -4.92 -24.56 19.03
C LEU A 384 -5.79 -25.82 18.84
N LEU A 385 -5.75 -26.41 17.65
CA LEU A 385 -6.54 -27.59 17.33
C LEU A 385 -5.90 -28.83 17.90
N TRP A 386 -4.59 -28.98 17.75
CA TRP A 386 -3.79 -29.95 18.47
C TRP A 386 -2.31 -29.58 18.47
N SER A 387 -1.56 -30.06 19.45
CA SER A 387 -0.12 -29.89 19.58
C SER A 387 0.48 -31.07 20.33
N THR A 388 1.68 -31.48 19.92
CA THR A 388 2.42 -32.61 20.50
C THR A 388 3.92 -32.33 20.49
N TYR A 389 4.62 -32.81 21.49
CA TYR A 389 6.06 -33.02 21.38
C TYR A 389 6.35 -34.13 20.39
N LEU A 390 7.58 -34.18 19.92
CA LEU A 390 8.12 -35.24 19.11
C LEU A 390 9.61 -35.39 19.42
N GLY A 391 9.94 -36.26 20.36
CA GLY A 391 11.32 -36.39 20.80
C GLY A 391 11.59 -37.57 21.68
N GLY A 392 12.88 -37.77 22.00
CA GLY A 392 13.38 -38.80 22.91
C GLY A 392 14.09 -38.22 24.12
N GLY A 393 15.10 -38.92 24.61
CA GLY A 393 15.81 -38.55 25.84
C GLY A 393 16.96 -37.56 25.68
N ALA A 394 17.27 -37.11 24.46
CA ALA A 394 18.34 -36.18 24.17
C ALA A 394 17.85 -34.99 23.31
N ALA A 395 18.60 -34.47 22.37
CA ALA A 395 18.14 -33.36 21.56
C ALA A 395 17.50 -33.83 20.24
N ASP A 396 16.35 -33.25 19.93
CA ASP A 396 15.56 -33.51 18.75
C ASP A 396 15.09 -32.20 18.14
N ALA A 397 15.05 -32.11 16.81
CA ALA A 397 14.65 -30.90 16.10
C ALA A 397 13.79 -31.24 14.88
N GLY A 398 12.72 -30.47 14.66
CA GLY A 398 11.85 -30.58 13.49
C GLY A 398 12.16 -29.48 12.48
N TYR A 399 12.45 -29.85 11.23
CA TYR A 399 12.92 -28.92 10.19
C TYR A 399 11.92 -28.69 9.08
N SER A 400 11.20 -29.71 8.67
CA SER A 400 10.27 -29.62 7.53
C SER A 400 9.01 -30.44 7.79
N ILE A 401 7.87 -29.94 7.27
CA ILE A 401 6.54 -30.51 7.46
C ILE A 401 5.78 -30.56 6.14
N LYS A 402 5.06 -31.69 5.90
CA LYS A 402 4.18 -31.86 4.73
C LYS A 402 2.91 -32.61 5.10
N LEU A 403 1.86 -32.41 4.32
CA LEU A 403 0.57 -33.08 4.49
C LEU A 403 0.35 -34.06 3.35
N SER A 404 -0.08 -35.29 3.69
CA SER A 404 -0.62 -36.19 2.67
C SER A 404 -2.02 -35.77 2.24
N GLN A 405 -2.51 -36.31 1.14
CA GLN A 405 -3.89 -36.09 0.69
C GLN A 405 -4.95 -36.55 1.72
N SER A 406 -4.61 -37.48 2.60
CA SER A 406 -5.48 -37.93 3.70
C SER A 406 -5.41 -37.04 4.93
N GLY A 407 -4.53 -36.03 4.92
CA GLY A 407 -4.29 -35.12 6.04
C GLY A 407 -3.31 -35.66 7.09
N SER A 408 -2.66 -36.81 6.91
CA SER A 408 -1.57 -37.27 7.78
C SER A 408 -0.38 -36.32 7.64
N VAL A 409 0.32 -36.10 8.75
CA VAL A 409 1.38 -35.08 8.88
C VAL A 409 2.74 -35.76 8.87
N TYR A 410 3.55 -35.47 7.87
CA TYR A 410 4.93 -35.91 7.79
C TYR A 410 5.86 -34.83 8.34
N VAL A 411 6.83 -35.23 9.14
CA VAL A 411 7.87 -34.34 9.68
C VAL A 411 9.24 -34.99 9.48
N ALA A 412 10.18 -34.19 9.00
CA ALA A 412 11.59 -34.55 8.90
C ALA A 412 12.43 -33.66 9.81
N GLY A 413 13.56 -34.21 10.30
CA GLY A 413 14.47 -33.46 11.15
C GLY A 413 15.70 -34.24 11.55
N GLY A 414 16.34 -33.83 12.65
CA GLY A 414 17.50 -34.44 13.23
C GLY A 414 17.26 -34.86 14.69
N THR A 415 17.88 -35.96 15.10
CA THR A 415 17.81 -36.50 16.47
C THR A 415 19.17 -36.96 16.97
N THR A 416 19.44 -36.70 18.25
CA THR A 416 20.55 -37.34 19.00
C THR A 416 20.03 -38.35 19.99
N SER A 417 18.71 -38.64 19.99
CA SER A 417 18.02 -39.48 20.96
C SER A 417 18.05 -40.94 20.54
N GLY A 418 18.68 -41.77 21.32
CA GLY A 418 18.67 -43.21 21.11
C GLY A 418 17.31 -43.90 21.28
N ASN A 419 16.32 -43.18 21.78
CA ASN A 419 14.94 -43.60 21.97
C ASN A 419 13.92 -42.65 21.28
N PHE A 420 14.34 -42.01 20.20
CA PHE A 420 13.42 -41.18 19.37
C PHE A 420 12.26 -42.05 18.88
N PRO A 421 11.05 -41.47 18.75
CA PRO A 421 9.86 -42.21 18.33
C PRO A 421 10.01 -42.88 16.96
N SER A 422 10.01 -44.19 16.93
CA SER A 422 10.04 -45.03 15.75
C SER A 422 9.01 -46.16 15.86
N THR A 423 8.63 -46.78 14.75
CA THR A 423 7.66 -47.85 14.70
C THR A 423 8.28 -49.14 14.19
N PRO A 424 7.94 -50.32 14.76
CA PRO A 424 8.40 -51.59 14.25
C PRO A 424 7.97 -51.85 12.82
N GLY A 425 8.90 -52.29 11.99
CA GLY A 425 8.64 -52.65 10.59
C GLY A 425 8.91 -51.50 9.60
N THR A 426 9.26 -50.28 10.05
CA THR A 426 9.80 -49.23 9.19
C THR A 426 11.23 -49.51 8.74
N LEU A 427 11.74 -48.75 7.80
CA LEU A 427 13.07 -48.96 7.20
C LEU A 427 14.17 -49.14 8.26
N ASN A 428 14.21 -48.25 9.25
CA ASN A 428 15.11 -48.33 10.39
C ASN A 428 14.38 -47.94 11.68
N SER A 429 13.94 -48.96 12.44
CA SER A 429 13.24 -48.79 13.72
C SER A 429 14.17 -48.60 14.92
N SER A 430 15.47 -48.50 14.71
CA SER A 430 16.49 -48.26 15.71
C SER A 430 17.49 -47.20 15.23
N PRO A 431 18.10 -46.43 16.15
CA PRO A 431 19.10 -45.44 15.77
C PRO A 431 20.27 -46.13 15.05
N LEU A 432 20.85 -45.40 14.08
CA LEU A 432 21.93 -45.93 13.22
C LEU A 432 23.30 -45.61 13.78
N GLY A 433 23.38 -44.64 14.71
CA GLY A 433 24.60 -44.27 15.41
C GLY A 433 25.18 -42.91 14.98
N GLY A 434 26.45 -42.68 15.32
CA GLY A 434 27.05 -41.37 15.02
C GLY A 434 26.70 -40.30 16.04
N THR A 435 26.84 -39.03 15.62
CA THR A 435 26.59 -37.87 16.45
C THR A 435 25.14 -37.41 16.38
N ALA A 436 24.46 -37.63 15.24
CA ALA A 436 23.05 -37.40 15.00
C ALA A 436 22.55 -38.33 13.90
N ASP A 437 21.28 -38.69 13.96
CA ASP A 437 20.56 -39.41 12.88
C ASP A 437 19.48 -38.47 12.30
N GLY A 438 19.22 -38.57 10.99
CA GLY A 438 18.02 -38.04 10.40
C GLY A 438 16.77 -38.85 10.81
N TYR A 439 15.59 -38.29 10.71
CA TYR A 439 14.34 -39.00 10.92
C TYR A 439 13.25 -38.54 9.98
N ILE A 440 12.28 -39.45 9.73
CA ILE A 440 10.96 -39.12 9.19
C ILE A 440 9.91 -39.74 10.10
N VAL A 441 8.88 -39.00 10.43
CA VAL A 441 7.69 -39.49 11.13
C VAL A 441 6.42 -39.12 10.38
N ARG A 442 5.38 -39.96 10.53
CA ARG A 442 4.04 -39.72 10.06
C ARG A 442 3.08 -39.77 11.25
N LEU A 443 2.46 -38.65 11.56
CA LEU A 443 1.36 -38.52 12.53
C LEU A 443 0.02 -38.57 11.80
N ASN A 444 -1.02 -39.08 12.45
CA ASN A 444 -2.37 -38.99 11.91
C ASN A 444 -2.87 -37.54 11.88
N ALA A 445 -3.93 -37.24 11.14
CA ALA A 445 -4.47 -35.91 10.94
C ALA A 445 -4.89 -35.18 12.25
N SER A 446 -5.16 -35.94 13.34
CA SER A 446 -5.48 -35.39 14.67
C SER A 446 -4.29 -35.21 15.61
N GLY A 447 -3.07 -35.52 15.19
CA GLY A 447 -1.86 -35.46 16.00
C GLY A 447 -1.82 -36.38 17.21
N SER A 448 -2.72 -37.39 17.27
CA SER A 448 -2.91 -38.26 18.42
C SER A 448 -2.17 -39.59 18.35
N THR A 449 -1.66 -39.95 17.16
CA THR A 449 -1.04 -41.27 16.93
C THR A 449 0.14 -41.11 15.96
N LEU A 450 1.27 -41.74 16.35
CA LEU A 450 2.37 -41.97 15.42
C LEU A 450 1.99 -43.15 14.54
N GLU A 451 1.77 -42.92 13.23
CA GLU A 451 1.43 -43.94 12.26
C GLU A 451 2.69 -44.69 11.74
N ALA A 452 3.77 -43.93 11.50
CA ALA A 452 5.06 -44.46 11.13
C ALA A 452 6.20 -43.55 11.62
N GLY A 453 7.34 -44.11 11.95
CA GLY A 453 8.54 -43.39 12.30
C GLY A 453 9.78 -44.23 12.01
N THR A 454 10.75 -43.60 11.30
CA THR A 454 11.99 -44.26 10.88
C THR A 454 13.20 -43.36 11.04
N PHE A 455 14.35 -43.93 11.39
CA PHE A 455 15.61 -43.24 11.30
C PHE A 455 16.17 -43.27 9.86
N LEU A 456 16.91 -42.23 9.52
CA LEU A 456 17.64 -42.12 8.26
C LEU A 456 19.11 -41.80 8.53
N GLY A 457 20.00 -42.46 7.85
CA GLY A 457 21.39 -42.11 8.01
C GLY A 457 22.34 -43.33 7.91
N THR A 458 23.45 -43.18 8.64
CA THR A 458 24.59 -44.13 8.69
C THR A 458 25.08 -44.23 10.16
N SER A 459 26.25 -44.77 10.40
CA SER A 459 26.92 -44.73 11.72
C SER A 459 27.71 -43.44 11.98
N SER A 460 27.51 -42.38 11.16
CA SER A 460 28.17 -41.10 11.25
C SER A 460 27.15 -40.01 11.54
N TYR A 461 27.47 -38.74 11.25
CA TYR A 461 26.51 -37.64 11.29
C TYR A 461 25.55 -37.72 10.11
N ASP A 462 24.27 -37.64 10.36
CA ASP A 462 23.21 -37.59 9.35
C ASP A 462 22.05 -36.71 9.82
N GLN A 463 21.45 -35.91 8.95
CA GLN A 463 20.22 -35.17 9.23
C GLN A 463 19.35 -35.03 7.97
N ALA A 464 18.03 -35.03 8.17
CA ALA A 464 17.03 -34.83 7.14
C ALA A 464 16.50 -33.40 7.23
N TYR A 465 16.74 -32.57 6.20
CA TYR A 465 16.44 -31.14 6.24
C TYR A 465 15.09 -30.80 5.61
N PHE A 466 14.74 -31.44 4.50
CA PHE A 466 13.49 -31.19 3.80
C PHE A 466 12.81 -32.47 3.40
N ILE A 467 11.48 -32.44 3.39
CA ILE A 467 10.60 -33.54 2.98
C ILE A 467 9.61 -33.03 1.95
N ASP A 468 9.26 -33.84 0.95
CA ASP A 468 8.17 -33.59 0.03
C ASP A 468 7.49 -34.91 -0.35
N LEU A 469 6.29 -34.82 -0.91
CA LEU A 469 5.49 -35.95 -1.32
C LEU A 469 5.20 -35.86 -2.80
N ASP A 470 5.48 -36.97 -3.53
CA ASP A 470 5.12 -37.06 -4.92
C ASP A 470 3.59 -37.27 -5.09
N PRO A 471 3.04 -37.21 -6.32
CA PRO A 471 1.61 -37.44 -6.55
C PRO A 471 1.10 -38.82 -6.12
N ASN A 472 1.98 -39.82 -5.99
CA ASN A 472 1.63 -41.16 -5.51
C ASN A 472 1.65 -41.27 -3.98
N GLY A 473 2.11 -40.22 -3.29
CA GLY A 473 2.33 -40.18 -1.83
C GLY A 473 3.66 -40.81 -1.39
N GLU A 474 4.58 -41.08 -2.31
CA GLU A 474 5.95 -41.50 -1.98
C GLU A 474 6.67 -40.32 -1.28
N VAL A 475 7.46 -40.64 -0.27
CA VAL A 475 8.04 -39.69 0.64
C VAL A 475 9.48 -39.39 0.25
N TYR A 476 9.71 -38.26 -0.37
CA TYR A 476 11.03 -37.77 -0.74
C TYR A 476 11.63 -36.93 0.37
N VAL A 477 12.92 -37.13 0.62
CA VAL A 477 13.68 -36.43 1.64
C VAL A 477 15.05 -36.07 1.11
N THR A 478 15.51 -34.85 1.42
CA THR A 478 16.92 -34.44 1.20
C THR A 478 17.58 -34.11 2.51
N GLY A 479 18.87 -34.36 2.60
CA GLY A 479 19.64 -34.16 3.81
C GLY A 479 21.13 -34.21 3.59
N GLN A 480 21.83 -34.22 4.74
CA GLN A 480 23.30 -34.28 4.82
C GLN A 480 23.76 -35.55 5.51
N THR A 481 24.93 -36.05 5.11
CA THR A 481 25.60 -37.21 5.69
C THR A 481 27.12 -36.98 5.70
N SER A 482 27.80 -37.46 6.72
CA SER A 482 29.25 -37.62 6.74
C SER A 482 29.65 -39.10 6.66
N GLY A 483 28.70 -39.97 6.33
CA GLY A 483 28.94 -41.39 6.22
C GLY A 483 28.68 -41.94 4.81
N ASN A 484 28.86 -43.24 4.64
CA ASN A 484 28.55 -43.90 3.38
C ASN A 484 27.06 -44.20 3.29
N TYR A 485 26.32 -43.18 2.84
CA TYR A 485 24.86 -43.27 2.79
C TYR A 485 24.35 -44.30 1.79
N PRO A 486 23.27 -45.05 2.10
CA PRO A 486 22.73 -46.09 1.23
C PRO A 486 22.23 -45.51 -0.10
N THR A 487 22.64 -46.11 -1.23
CA THR A 487 22.19 -45.73 -2.57
C THR A 487 21.52 -46.93 -3.26
N THR A 488 20.61 -46.65 -4.20
CA THR A 488 19.96 -47.68 -4.99
C THR A 488 20.57 -47.80 -6.39
N PRO A 489 20.40 -48.95 -7.10
CA PRO A 489 20.89 -49.09 -8.47
C PRO A 489 20.20 -48.17 -9.46
N SER A 490 20.90 -47.83 -10.55
CA SER A 490 20.35 -47.11 -11.71
C SER A 490 19.98 -45.64 -11.45
N VAL A 491 20.50 -45.03 -10.41
CA VAL A 491 20.36 -43.58 -10.10
C VAL A 491 21.65 -42.83 -10.45
N TYR A 492 21.55 -41.50 -10.58
CA TYR A 492 22.73 -40.65 -10.60
C TYR A 492 23.48 -40.81 -9.27
N ILE A 493 24.75 -40.96 -9.31
CA ILE A 493 25.61 -41.05 -8.10
C ILE A 493 26.90 -40.27 -8.33
N ASN A 494 27.26 -39.36 -7.41
CA ASN A 494 28.64 -38.93 -7.21
C ASN A 494 29.12 -39.57 -5.90
N PRO A 495 29.89 -40.66 -5.96
CA PRO A 495 30.23 -41.47 -4.77
C PRO A 495 30.97 -40.66 -3.71
N ASN A 496 30.78 -41.01 -2.44
CA ASN A 496 31.43 -40.37 -1.30
C ASN A 496 31.08 -38.88 -1.18
N SER A 497 29.85 -38.50 -1.55
CA SER A 497 29.32 -37.14 -1.40
C SER A 497 28.51 -37.00 -0.10
N GLY A 498 28.44 -35.77 0.41
CA GLY A 498 27.86 -35.45 1.72
C GLY A 498 26.39 -35.02 1.69
N GLN A 499 25.75 -34.96 0.52
CA GLN A 499 24.31 -34.72 0.42
C GLN A 499 23.61 -35.96 -0.15
N PHE A 500 22.35 -36.16 0.29
CA PHE A 500 21.54 -37.25 -0.24
C PHE A 500 20.13 -36.77 -0.63
N VAL A 501 19.54 -37.53 -1.55
CA VAL A 501 18.08 -37.54 -1.81
C VAL A 501 17.62 -38.99 -1.76
N SER A 502 16.54 -39.24 -1.00
CA SER A 502 15.93 -40.57 -0.88
C SER A 502 14.43 -40.49 -1.03
N ALA A 503 13.81 -41.52 -1.62
CA ALA A 503 12.38 -41.70 -1.58
C ALA A 503 12.02 -43.02 -0.90
N LEU A 504 11.03 -42.95 -0.02
CA LEU A 504 10.48 -44.11 0.71
C LEU A 504 9.00 -44.29 0.30
N ASP A 505 8.50 -45.49 0.54
CA ASP A 505 7.09 -45.76 0.45
C ASP A 505 6.29 -44.98 1.52
N PRO A 506 4.99 -44.74 1.32
CA PRO A 506 4.20 -43.95 2.27
C PRO A 506 4.18 -44.46 3.71
N ASP A 507 4.43 -45.77 3.91
CA ASP A 507 4.48 -46.39 5.22
C ASP A 507 5.87 -46.37 5.86
N LEU A 508 6.86 -45.75 5.19
CA LEU A 508 8.25 -45.63 5.61
C LEU A 508 8.95 -47.01 5.84
N THR A 509 8.51 -48.02 5.15
CA THR A 509 9.02 -49.41 5.31
C THR A 509 10.14 -49.77 4.33
N THR A 510 10.13 -49.14 3.16
CA THR A 510 11.00 -49.48 2.04
C THR A 510 11.69 -48.24 1.46
N LEU A 511 13.00 -48.34 1.29
CA LEU A 511 13.76 -47.34 0.51
C LEU A 511 13.57 -47.68 -0.98
N LEU A 512 12.84 -46.84 -1.69
CA LEU A 512 12.49 -46.99 -3.10
C LEU A 512 13.65 -46.58 -3.99
N ILE A 513 14.12 -45.36 -3.86
CA ILE A 513 15.25 -44.80 -4.57
C ILE A 513 16.09 -43.97 -3.65
N SER A 514 17.41 -43.93 -3.87
CA SER A 514 18.31 -43.12 -3.05
C SER A 514 19.62 -42.84 -3.81
N THR A 515 20.04 -41.57 -3.71
CA THR A 515 21.30 -41.09 -4.32
C THR A 515 22.09 -40.23 -3.40
N VAL A 516 23.37 -40.04 -3.67
CA VAL A 516 24.24 -39.05 -3.08
C VAL A 516 24.82 -38.12 -4.15
N PHE A 517 24.96 -36.84 -3.82
CA PHE A 517 25.51 -35.81 -4.70
C PHE A 517 26.36 -34.82 -3.91
N GLY A 518 27.31 -34.19 -4.56
CA GLY A 518 28.29 -33.30 -3.95
C GLY A 518 29.62 -33.37 -4.67
N LYS A 519 30.71 -32.99 -4.02
CA LYS A 519 32.09 -33.07 -4.59
C LYS A 519 32.68 -34.46 -4.60
N GLY A 520 32.21 -35.36 -3.73
CA GLY A 520 32.76 -36.68 -3.55
C GLY A 520 33.93 -36.77 -2.58
N ASP A 521 34.07 -35.83 -1.64
CA ASP A 521 35.14 -35.76 -0.66
C ASP A 521 34.76 -36.29 0.74
N GLY A 522 33.52 -36.73 0.92
CA GLY A 522 33.00 -37.31 2.15
C GLY A 522 32.35 -36.33 3.12
N ASN A 523 32.30 -35.03 2.76
CA ASN A 523 31.75 -33.96 3.61
C ASN A 523 30.48 -33.38 3.00
N PRO A 524 29.52 -32.87 3.82
CA PRO A 524 28.45 -32.03 3.31
C PRO A 524 29.03 -30.68 2.84
N GLU A 525 28.61 -30.22 1.66
CA GLU A 525 29.00 -28.93 1.10
C GLU A 525 27.91 -27.86 1.17
N LEU A 526 26.65 -28.30 1.16
CA LEU A 526 25.50 -27.42 1.07
C LEU A 526 24.73 -27.31 2.38
N SER A 527 24.43 -26.13 2.84
CA SER A 527 23.29 -25.85 3.73
C SER A 527 22.03 -25.84 2.89
N PRO A 528 21.14 -26.87 2.97
CA PRO A 528 19.94 -26.92 2.15
C PRO A 528 18.98 -25.78 2.49
N THR A 529 18.33 -25.17 1.47
CA THR A 529 17.42 -24.03 1.65
C THR A 529 16.04 -24.22 1.06
N ALA A 530 15.91 -25.03 0.01
CA ALA A 530 14.63 -25.36 -0.60
C ALA A 530 14.67 -26.75 -1.28
N PHE A 531 13.50 -27.37 -1.34
CA PHE A 531 13.33 -28.71 -1.90
C PHE A 531 11.94 -28.85 -2.53
N LEU A 532 11.86 -29.53 -3.68
CA LEU A 532 10.61 -29.84 -4.36
C LEU A 532 10.70 -31.18 -5.10
N VAL A 533 9.60 -31.90 -5.09
CA VAL A 533 9.33 -32.99 -6.04
C VAL A 533 8.11 -32.56 -6.88
N ASP A 534 8.32 -32.37 -8.17
CA ASP A 534 7.26 -31.92 -9.04
C ASP A 534 6.28 -33.04 -9.45
N ALA A 535 5.23 -32.66 -10.16
CA ALA A 535 4.21 -33.60 -10.62
C ALA A 535 4.76 -34.67 -11.59
N CYS A 536 5.91 -34.41 -12.23
CA CYS A 536 6.64 -35.33 -13.11
C CYS A 536 7.70 -36.13 -12.35
N ARG A 537 7.83 -35.95 -11.05
CA ARG A 537 8.83 -36.58 -10.18
C ARG A 537 10.28 -36.10 -10.44
N ASN A 538 10.46 -34.97 -11.11
CA ASN A 538 11.75 -34.28 -11.06
C ASN A 538 12.01 -33.78 -9.63
N VAL A 539 13.26 -33.87 -9.22
CA VAL A 539 13.65 -33.49 -7.86
C VAL A 539 14.56 -32.27 -7.90
N TYR A 540 14.15 -31.22 -7.24
CA TYR A 540 14.86 -29.95 -7.18
C TYR A 540 15.46 -29.74 -5.80
N VAL A 541 16.75 -29.45 -5.74
CA VAL A 541 17.44 -29.12 -4.49
C VAL A 541 18.16 -27.81 -4.66
N SER A 542 18.01 -26.93 -3.69
CA SER A 542 18.74 -25.68 -3.54
C SER A 542 19.46 -25.66 -2.20
N GLY A 543 20.69 -25.13 -2.21
CA GLY A 543 21.47 -24.87 -1.01
C GLY A 543 22.59 -23.88 -1.29
N TRP A 544 23.29 -23.46 -0.24
CA TRP A 544 24.45 -22.62 -0.32
C TRP A 544 25.60 -23.19 0.51
N GLY A 545 26.83 -22.76 0.23
CA GLY A 545 28.01 -23.13 1.00
C GLY A 545 29.07 -22.05 0.96
N GLY A 546 30.14 -22.16 1.73
CA GLY A 546 31.23 -21.22 1.71
C GLY A 546 31.77 -20.84 3.07
N GLU A 547 32.56 -19.75 3.13
CA GLU A 547 33.25 -19.31 4.32
C GLU A 547 32.35 -19.07 5.55
N THR A 548 31.14 -18.57 5.35
CA THR A 548 30.16 -18.37 6.42
C THR A 548 29.75 -19.71 7.04
N ASN A 549 29.56 -20.74 6.22
CA ASN A 549 29.23 -22.08 6.69
C ASN A 549 30.46 -22.82 7.29
N ALA A 550 31.66 -22.52 6.81
CA ALA A 550 32.91 -23.07 7.33
C ALA A 550 33.26 -22.61 8.76
N ALA A 551 32.63 -21.54 9.26
CA ALA A 551 32.68 -21.12 10.67
C ALA A 551 31.91 -22.07 11.61
N ALA A 552 31.02 -22.91 11.08
CA ALA A 552 30.41 -24.05 11.77
C ALA A 552 31.47 -25.15 12.07
N PRO A 553 31.11 -26.25 12.77
CA PRO A 553 32.10 -27.25 13.21
C PRO A 553 32.91 -27.93 12.09
N ASN A 554 32.62 -27.69 10.83
CA ASN A 554 33.36 -28.28 9.71
C ASN A 554 33.97 -27.22 8.77
N PRO A 555 35.32 -27.09 8.67
CA PRO A 555 35.98 -26.01 7.92
C PRO A 555 35.93 -26.14 6.38
N ASP A 556 35.40 -27.25 5.82
CA ASP A 556 35.45 -27.55 4.38
C ASP A 556 34.13 -27.38 3.63
N LEU A 557 33.16 -26.68 4.25
CA LEU A 557 31.81 -26.46 3.70
C LEU A 557 31.78 -25.42 2.56
N ASN A 558 32.61 -25.57 1.53
CA ASN A 558 32.58 -24.76 0.33
C ASN A 558 32.02 -25.54 -0.85
N ILE A 559 31.51 -24.85 -1.85
CA ILE A 559 30.91 -25.49 -3.03
C ILE A 559 31.84 -25.58 -4.26
N PHE A 560 33.15 -25.32 -4.10
CA PHE A 560 34.09 -25.51 -5.20
C PHE A 560 34.07 -26.95 -5.70
N GLY A 561 33.96 -27.12 -7.01
CA GLY A 561 33.99 -28.44 -7.64
C GLY A 561 32.69 -29.25 -7.53
N MET A 562 31.59 -28.65 -7.09
CA MET A 562 30.25 -29.23 -7.28
C MET A 562 29.99 -29.43 -8.76
N PRO A 563 29.39 -30.57 -9.17
CA PRO A 563 29.12 -30.83 -10.55
C PRO A 563 28.20 -29.82 -11.18
N VAL A 564 28.60 -29.16 -12.28
CA VAL A 564 27.77 -28.23 -13.05
C VAL A 564 27.63 -28.73 -14.50
N ASP A 565 26.57 -28.30 -15.15
CA ASP A 565 26.31 -28.64 -16.54
C ASP A 565 26.95 -27.63 -17.49
N SER A 566 27.26 -28.08 -18.71
CA SER A 566 27.84 -27.18 -19.73
C SER A 566 26.94 -26.05 -20.19
N ASN A 567 25.67 -26.11 -19.84
CA ASN A 567 24.64 -25.11 -20.10
C ASN A 567 24.18 -24.40 -18.80
N SER A 568 24.97 -24.53 -17.72
CA SER A 568 24.67 -23.85 -16.46
C SER A 568 24.54 -22.34 -16.65
N HIS A 569 23.72 -21.70 -15.83
CA HIS A 569 23.62 -20.23 -15.76
C HIS A 569 24.97 -19.62 -15.34
N GLN A 570 25.59 -20.22 -14.33
CA GLN A 570 26.92 -19.85 -13.83
C GLN A 570 27.73 -21.15 -13.64
N ASP A 571 28.89 -21.27 -14.31
CA ASP A 571 29.73 -22.47 -14.30
C ASP A 571 30.92 -22.40 -13.35
N SER A 572 31.11 -21.25 -12.70
CA SER A 572 32.20 -20.97 -11.79
C SER A 572 31.72 -20.30 -10.51
N THR A 573 32.40 -20.52 -9.41
CA THR A 573 32.10 -20.02 -8.08
C THR A 573 33.37 -19.59 -7.35
N PHE A 574 33.24 -18.69 -6.37
CA PHE A 574 34.29 -18.42 -5.37
C PHE A 574 34.14 -19.31 -4.13
N GLY A 575 33.22 -20.28 -4.14
CA GLY A 575 32.99 -21.25 -3.07
C GLY A 575 31.93 -20.83 -2.06
N SER A 576 31.40 -19.61 -2.14
CA SER A 576 30.45 -19.02 -1.19
C SER A 576 29.18 -18.54 -1.88
N ASP A 577 28.64 -19.32 -2.79
CA ASP A 577 27.46 -19.04 -3.62
C ASP A 577 26.34 -20.05 -3.33
N PHE A 578 25.22 -19.87 -4.00
CA PHE A 578 24.14 -20.87 -4.12
C PHE A 578 24.52 -21.93 -5.14
N TYR A 579 24.00 -23.13 -4.92
CA TYR A 579 24.04 -24.23 -5.86
C TYR A 579 22.67 -24.84 -6.02
N PHE A 580 22.29 -25.05 -7.28
CA PHE A 580 21.03 -25.67 -7.67
C PHE A 580 21.32 -26.98 -8.44
N ILE A 581 20.53 -28.00 -8.13
CA ILE A 581 20.56 -29.25 -8.88
C ILE A 581 19.13 -29.75 -9.08
N VAL A 582 18.85 -30.19 -10.30
CA VAL A 582 17.62 -30.85 -10.67
C VAL A 582 17.93 -32.26 -11.17
N PHE A 583 17.23 -33.22 -10.64
CA PHE A 583 17.31 -34.60 -11.07
C PHE A 583 16.08 -34.97 -11.90
N GLN A 584 16.31 -35.80 -12.93
CA GLN A 584 15.24 -36.45 -13.67
C GLN A 584 14.42 -37.39 -12.77
N PRO A 585 13.18 -37.75 -13.19
CA PRO A 585 12.35 -38.70 -12.45
C PRO A 585 13.13 -39.95 -12.02
N ASP A 586 12.82 -40.46 -10.84
CA ASP A 586 13.49 -41.61 -10.23
C ASP A 586 15.00 -41.42 -10.02
N LEU A 587 15.48 -40.17 -9.98
CA LEU A 587 16.89 -39.82 -9.77
C LEU A 587 17.85 -40.44 -10.78
N VAL A 588 17.38 -40.85 -11.96
CA VAL A 588 18.17 -41.61 -12.94
C VAL A 588 19.35 -40.84 -13.53
N ALA A 589 19.20 -39.53 -13.63
CA ALA A 589 20.25 -38.61 -14.11
C ALA A 589 20.10 -37.24 -13.51
N ARG A 590 21.14 -36.45 -13.58
CA ARG A 590 21.08 -35.02 -13.38
C ARG A 590 20.54 -34.35 -14.63
N GLU A 591 19.49 -33.54 -14.47
CA GLU A 591 18.88 -32.78 -15.57
C GLU A 591 19.54 -31.42 -15.75
N TYR A 592 19.80 -30.72 -14.62
CA TYR A 592 20.43 -29.42 -14.63
C TYR A 592 21.18 -29.17 -13.33
N SER A 593 22.24 -28.36 -13.38
CA SER A 593 22.89 -27.84 -12.21
C SER A 593 23.67 -26.56 -12.51
N THR A 594 23.70 -25.65 -11.57
CA THR A 594 24.34 -24.33 -11.72
C THR A 594 24.72 -23.72 -10.37
N TYR A 595 25.69 -22.83 -10.38
CA TYR A 595 25.93 -21.89 -9.31
C TYR A 595 25.08 -20.64 -9.53
N PHE A 596 24.93 -19.83 -8.47
CA PHE A 596 24.37 -18.48 -8.53
C PHE A 596 24.88 -17.63 -7.39
N GLY A 597 25.62 -16.54 -7.67
CA GLY A 597 26.14 -15.61 -6.68
C GLY A 597 27.12 -14.61 -7.30
N GLY A 598 27.66 -13.75 -6.44
CA GLY A 598 28.60 -12.72 -6.81
C GLY A 598 30.06 -13.19 -6.83
N PRO A 599 30.96 -12.41 -7.44
CA PRO A 599 32.36 -12.77 -7.56
C PRO A 599 33.22 -12.56 -6.30
N GLN A 600 32.72 -11.95 -5.23
CA GLN A 600 33.48 -11.64 -4.03
C GLN A 600 32.71 -11.75 -2.71
N GLY A 601 31.39 -11.64 -2.74
CA GLY A 601 30.51 -11.73 -1.58
C GLY A 601 30.30 -13.18 -1.14
N ALA A 602 29.92 -13.36 0.12
CA ALA A 602 29.45 -14.66 0.63
C ALA A 602 27.91 -14.59 0.72
N GLU A 603 27.28 -15.20 -0.25
CA GLU A 603 25.82 -15.29 -0.28
C GLU A 603 25.34 -16.47 0.57
N HIS A 604 24.37 -16.22 1.46
CA HIS A 604 23.81 -17.25 2.34
C HIS A 604 22.38 -16.93 2.77
N VAL A 605 21.75 -17.88 3.45
CA VAL A 605 20.46 -17.71 4.13
C VAL A 605 20.70 -17.93 5.62
N ASP A 606 20.15 -17.04 6.45
CA ASP A 606 20.35 -17.07 7.91
C ASP A 606 19.49 -18.12 8.63
N GLY A 607 19.15 -19.23 7.96
CA GLY A 607 18.59 -20.44 8.53
C GLY A 607 17.09 -20.64 8.34
N GLY A 608 16.40 -19.74 7.66
CA GLY A 608 14.99 -19.89 7.30
C GLY A 608 14.74 -20.83 6.12
N THR A 609 13.48 -21.07 5.80
CA THR A 609 13.02 -21.93 4.70
C THR A 609 12.66 -21.08 3.50
N CYS A 610 13.36 -21.25 2.38
CA CYS A 610 12.99 -20.75 1.06
C CYS A 610 12.17 -21.80 0.32
N ARG A 611 11.52 -21.44 -0.80
CA ARG A 611 10.56 -22.36 -1.43
C ARG A 611 10.69 -22.40 -2.94
N PHE A 612 10.39 -23.57 -3.48
CA PHE A 612 9.96 -23.71 -4.87
C PHE A 612 8.44 -23.55 -4.97
N ASP A 613 7.98 -23.03 -6.09
CA ASP A 613 6.58 -23.24 -6.49
C ASP A 613 6.43 -24.59 -7.22
N LYS A 614 5.18 -24.96 -7.53
CA LYS A 614 4.87 -26.21 -8.20
C LYS A 614 5.41 -26.33 -9.64
N ALA A 615 5.77 -25.20 -10.26
CA ALA A 615 6.40 -25.14 -11.57
C ALA A 615 7.93 -25.35 -11.53
N GLY A 616 8.50 -25.54 -10.34
CA GLY A 616 9.93 -25.70 -10.18
C GLY A 616 10.69 -24.36 -10.13
N VAL A 617 9.99 -23.25 -10.00
CA VAL A 617 10.62 -21.93 -9.81
C VAL A 617 11.01 -21.78 -8.36
N VAL A 618 12.27 -21.40 -8.09
CA VAL A 618 12.73 -21.17 -6.72
C VAL A 618 12.71 -19.68 -6.35
N TYR A 619 12.29 -19.41 -5.13
CA TYR A 619 12.22 -18.08 -4.50
C TYR A 619 13.17 -18.05 -3.31
N HIS A 620 14.15 -17.14 -3.33
CA HIS A 620 15.12 -16.98 -2.27
C HIS A 620 15.17 -15.56 -1.71
N ALA A 621 15.27 -15.47 -0.38
CA ALA A 621 15.67 -14.30 0.36
C ALA A 621 17.07 -14.55 0.94
N VAL A 622 18.05 -13.79 0.53
CA VAL A 622 19.46 -14.08 0.78
C VAL A 622 20.17 -12.89 1.44
N CYS A 623 21.15 -13.18 2.27
CA CYS A 623 22.15 -12.21 2.67
C CYS A 623 23.10 -12.02 1.51
N ALA A 624 23.05 -10.88 0.84
CA ALA A 624 23.85 -10.63 -0.34
C ALA A 624 24.92 -9.55 -0.09
N SER A 625 26.06 -9.72 -0.75
CA SER A 625 27.18 -8.77 -0.71
C SER A 625 27.64 -8.41 0.69
N CYS A 626 27.74 -9.41 1.56
CA CYS A 626 28.21 -9.24 2.93
C CYS A 626 29.64 -8.72 2.96
N GLY A 627 29.94 -7.88 3.97
CA GLY A 627 31.23 -7.16 4.05
C GLY A 627 31.19 -5.79 3.36
N GLY A 628 30.03 -5.32 2.90
CA GLY A 628 29.82 -3.98 2.35
C GLY A 628 30.16 -3.81 0.87
N PHE A 629 30.18 -4.90 0.10
CA PHE A 629 30.35 -4.86 -1.35
C PHE A 629 29.08 -4.33 -2.01
N SER A 630 29.15 -3.21 -2.71
CA SER A 630 27.94 -2.48 -3.15
C SER A 630 27.23 -3.05 -4.38
N THR A 631 27.90 -3.88 -5.20
CA THR A 631 27.38 -4.31 -6.52
C THR A 631 27.81 -5.75 -6.86
N ASP A 632 28.08 -6.56 -5.88
CA ASP A 632 28.66 -7.88 -6.10
C ASP A 632 27.60 -8.91 -6.52
N PHE A 633 26.46 -8.93 -5.85
CA PHE A 633 25.38 -9.88 -6.15
C PHE A 633 24.70 -9.58 -7.48
N PRO A 634 24.48 -10.59 -8.34
CA PRO A 634 23.85 -10.40 -9.64
C PRO A 634 22.40 -9.91 -9.50
N THR A 635 22.09 -8.73 -10.07
CA THR A 635 20.74 -8.18 -10.14
C THR A 635 20.25 -8.09 -11.58
N THR A 636 18.94 -8.21 -11.78
CA THR A 636 18.36 -8.05 -13.12
C THR A 636 18.28 -6.58 -13.50
N PRO A 637 18.37 -6.24 -14.80
CA PRO A 637 18.15 -4.89 -15.27
C PRO A 637 16.76 -4.36 -14.90
N GLY A 638 16.72 -3.15 -14.37
CA GLY A 638 15.45 -2.57 -13.90
C GLY A 638 15.03 -3.00 -12.49
N ALA A 639 15.84 -3.78 -11.79
CA ALA A 639 15.62 -4.18 -10.39
C ALA A 639 15.27 -2.97 -9.50
N TRP A 640 14.44 -3.17 -8.50
CA TRP A 640 14.09 -2.16 -7.49
C TRP A 640 15.34 -1.49 -6.91
N SER A 641 16.32 -2.29 -6.53
CA SER A 641 17.63 -1.81 -6.14
C SER A 641 18.71 -2.73 -6.72
N ALA A 642 19.64 -2.14 -7.47
CA ALA A 642 20.78 -2.86 -8.04
C ALA A 642 22.03 -2.82 -7.14
N THR A 643 21.94 -2.23 -5.95
CA THR A 643 23.09 -2.02 -5.07
C THR A 643 22.76 -2.35 -3.63
N ASN A 644 23.75 -2.92 -2.92
CA ASN A 644 23.75 -2.96 -1.47
C ASN A 644 23.98 -1.54 -0.92
N ASN A 645 23.00 -0.98 -0.25
CA ASN A 645 23.06 0.36 0.34
C ASN A 645 23.37 0.34 1.84
N SER A 646 23.52 -0.86 2.44
CA SER A 646 23.89 -1.05 3.85
C SER A 646 25.41 -1.14 4.05
N SER A 647 25.83 -1.19 5.30
CA SER A 647 27.26 -1.25 5.66
C SER A 647 27.83 -2.68 5.65
N ASN A 648 26.97 -3.69 5.66
CA ASN A 648 27.36 -5.10 5.68
C ASN A 648 26.54 -5.90 4.65
N CYS A 649 25.57 -6.73 5.08
CA CYS A 649 24.73 -7.51 4.18
C CYS A 649 23.43 -6.76 3.87
N ASN A 650 22.92 -6.89 2.65
CA ASN A 650 21.58 -6.46 2.26
C ASN A 650 20.78 -7.68 1.84
N LEU A 651 19.55 -7.76 2.31
CA LEU A 651 18.62 -8.78 1.82
C LEU A 651 18.40 -8.57 0.33
N ALA A 652 18.75 -9.57 -0.44
CA ALA A 652 18.40 -9.65 -1.85
C ALA A 652 17.35 -10.76 -2.07
N VAL A 653 16.54 -10.58 -3.10
CA VAL A 653 15.50 -11.53 -3.47
C VAL A 653 15.70 -11.92 -4.92
N PHE A 654 15.67 -13.22 -5.19
CA PHE A 654 15.70 -13.68 -6.56
C PHE A 654 14.69 -14.80 -6.81
N LYS A 655 14.27 -14.86 -8.07
CA LYS A 655 13.41 -15.88 -8.65
C LYS A 655 14.17 -16.52 -9.80
N PHE A 656 14.36 -17.85 -9.74
CA PHE A 656 15.11 -18.59 -10.74
C PHE A 656 14.25 -19.72 -11.33
N GLU A 657 14.10 -19.74 -12.67
CA GLU A 657 13.26 -20.68 -13.41
C GLU A 657 14.12 -21.72 -14.12
N PHE A 658 13.79 -23.02 -13.97
CA PHE A 658 14.52 -24.12 -14.57
C PHE A 658 13.97 -24.59 -15.93
N GLN A 659 12.83 -24.05 -16.37
CA GLN A 659 12.19 -24.27 -17.68
C GLN A 659 11.94 -25.72 -18.06
N LEU A 660 11.47 -26.52 -17.12
CA LEU A 660 11.00 -27.87 -17.42
C LEU A 660 9.51 -27.85 -17.81
N PRO A 661 9.06 -28.65 -18.80
CA PRO A 661 7.67 -28.69 -19.23
C PRO A 661 6.81 -29.38 -18.15
N ILE A 662 6.10 -28.61 -17.36
CA ILE A 662 5.20 -29.10 -16.30
C ILE A 662 3.88 -28.34 -16.40
N ALA A 663 2.73 -29.03 -16.26
CA ALA A 663 1.45 -28.37 -16.12
C ALA A 663 1.43 -27.57 -14.78
N HIS A 664 1.12 -26.31 -14.86
CA HIS A 664 1.01 -25.44 -13.70
C HIS A 664 -0.28 -24.65 -13.78
N ALA A 665 -1.12 -24.76 -12.75
CA ALA A 665 -2.39 -24.07 -12.67
C ALA A 665 -2.24 -22.78 -11.85
N ILE A 666 -2.38 -21.64 -12.51
CA ILE A 666 -2.50 -20.33 -11.84
C ILE A 666 -3.70 -19.63 -12.44
N ALA A 667 -4.72 -19.36 -11.64
CA ALA A 667 -5.87 -18.59 -12.07
C ALA A 667 -5.98 -17.30 -11.24
N VAL A 668 -6.18 -16.19 -11.93
CA VAL A 668 -6.36 -14.87 -11.31
C VAL A 668 -7.73 -14.34 -11.70
N ALA A 669 -8.44 -13.77 -10.73
CA ALA A 669 -9.73 -13.14 -10.95
C ALA A 669 -9.56 -11.67 -11.34
N ASN A 670 -10.12 -11.28 -12.46
CA ASN A 670 -10.12 -9.91 -12.96
C ASN A 670 -11.57 -9.40 -13.09
N PRO A 671 -11.96 -8.27 -12.49
CA PRO A 671 -11.10 -7.25 -11.86
C PRO A 671 -10.62 -7.58 -10.45
N SER A 672 -11.26 -8.47 -9.69
CA SER A 672 -10.83 -8.88 -8.35
C SER A 672 -11.54 -10.15 -7.86
N THR A 673 -11.10 -10.70 -6.74
CA THR A 673 -11.77 -11.83 -6.07
C THR A 673 -13.01 -11.43 -5.28
N ARG A 674 -13.33 -10.14 -5.21
CA ARG A 674 -14.48 -9.64 -4.47
C ARG A 674 -15.26 -8.63 -5.32
N GLY A 675 -16.58 -8.78 -5.38
CA GLY A 675 -17.46 -7.90 -6.17
C GLY A 675 -18.90 -7.91 -5.72
N CYS A 676 -19.74 -7.12 -6.39
CA CYS A 676 -21.15 -7.00 -6.08
C CYS A 676 -22.01 -7.82 -7.02
N ALA A 677 -23.04 -8.46 -6.47
CA ALA A 677 -24.01 -9.20 -7.25
C ALA A 677 -24.86 -8.28 -8.18
N PRO A 678 -25.04 -8.64 -9.47
CA PRO A 678 -24.40 -9.74 -10.17
C PRO A 678 -22.94 -9.44 -10.51
N TYR A 679 -22.00 -10.31 -10.14
CA TYR A 679 -20.57 -10.10 -10.31
C TYR A 679 -20.00 -10.93 -11.45
N THR A 680 -19.43 -10.27 -12.45
CA THR A 680 -18.76 -10.93 -13.59
C THR A 680 -17.26 -10.92 -13.39
N VAL A 681 -16.66 -12.09 -13.46
CA VAL A 681 -15.23 -12.33 -13.30
C VAL A 681 -14.65 -12.95 -14.56
N ASN A 682 -13.56 -12.39 -15.05
CA ASN A 682 -12.69 -13.03 -16.02
C ASN A 682 -11.65 -13.82 -15.24
N PHE A 683 -11.48 -15.09 -15.51
CA PHE A 683 -10.43 -15.89 -14.91
C PHE A 683 -9.24 -15.94 -15.88
N ASP A 684 -8.18 -15.24 -15.56
CA ASP A 684 -6.97 -15.21 -16.35
C ASP A 684 -6.05 -16.35 -15.91
N ASN A 685 -5.69 -17.25 -16.82
CA ASN A 685 -4.71 -18.27 -16.53
C ASN A 685 -3.29 -17.72 -16.73
N LEU A 686 -2.52 -17.68 -15.65
CA LEU A 686 -1.10 -17.30 -15.66
C LEU A 686 -0.16 -18.52 -15.58
N GLY A 687 -0.72 -19.73 -15.55
CA GLY A 687 0.03 -20.98 -15.54
C GLY A 687 0.46 -21.43 -16.94
N SER A 688 0.68 -22.74 -17.08
CA SER A 688 1.19 -23.35 -18.31
C SER A 688 0.24 -23.16 -19.50
N SER A 689 0.78 -22.89 -20.68
CA SER A 689 0.09 -22.93 -21.97
C SER A 689 0.27 -24.28 -22.66
N GLY A 690 -0.60 -24.63 -23.63
CA GLY A 690 -0.51 -25.90 -24.38
C GLY A 690 -1.09 -27.10 -23.65
N VAL A 691 -1.88 -26.90 -22.62
CA VAL A 691 -2.55 -27.92 -21.79
C VAL A 691 -4.07 -27.85 -21.96
N THR A 692 -4.79 -28.84 -21.44
CA THR A 692 -6.25 -28.75 -21.34
C THR A 692 -6.66 -28.18 -19.99
N TYR A 693 -7.77 -27.42 -19.96
CA TYR A 693 -8.23 -26.67 -18.79
C TYR A 693 -9.63 -27.14 -18.37
N PHE A 694 -9.86 -27.12 -17.06
CA PHE A 694 -11.16 -27.34 -16.47
C PHE A 694 -11.35 -26.37 -15.29
N PHE A 695 -12.45 -25.63 -15.30
CA PHE A 695 -12.90 -24.78 -14.22
C PHE A 695 -14.21 -25.31 -13.65
N ASP A 696 -14.29 -25.42 -12.33
CA ASP A 696 -15.53 -25.48 -11.56
C ASP A 696 -15.66 -24.15 -10.80
N PHE A 697 -16.70 -23.37 -11.13
CA PHE A 697 -16.86 -22.02 -10.56
C PHE A 697 -17.42 -22.02 -9.14
N GLY A 698 -17.71 -23.18 -8.55
CA GLY A 698 -18.20 -23.32 -7.19
C GLY A 698 -19.68 -23.01 -6.99
N ASP A 699 -20.38 -22.68 -8.08
CA ASP A 699 -21.84 -22.44 -8.10
C ASP A 699 -22.60 -23.53 -8.88
N GLY A 700 -21.92 -24.62 -9.26
CA GLY A 700 -22.43 -25.71 -10.06
C GLY A 700 -22.24 -25.54 -11.57
N ASN A 701 -21.66 -24.45 -12.03
CA ASN A 701 -21.27 -24.24 -13.42
C ASN A 701 -19.80 -24.57 -13.64
N THR A 702 -19.46 -24.97 -14.87
CA THR A 702 -18.08 -25.35 -15.23
C THR A 702 -17.66 -24.69 -16.55
N GLY A 703 -16.34 -24.59 -16.78
CA GLY A 703 -15.73 -24.06 -18.00
C GLY A 703 -14.51 -24.87 -18.43
N SER A 704 -14.08 -24.74 -19.68
CA SER A 704 -12.91 -25.42 -20.23
C SER A 704 -12.08 -24.55 -21.17
N SER A 705 -12.38 -23.25 -21.26
CA SER A 705 -11.55 -22.30 -22.01
C SER A 705 -10.33 -21.87 -21.19
N LEU A 706 -9.28 -21.41 -21.87
CA LEU A 706 -8.05 -20.91 -21.23
C LEU A 706 -8.34 -19.79 -20.22
N ASN A 707 -9.15 -18.81 -20.62
CA ASN A 707 -9.55 -17.67 -19.80
C ASN A 707 -11.08 -17.57 -19.83
N PRO A 708 -11.80 -18.30 -18.97
CA PRO A 708 -13.27 -18.24 -18.96
C PRO A 708 -13.78 -16.98 -18.29
N VAL A 709 -14.96 -16.54 -18.74
CA VAL A 709 -15.74 -15.48 -18.08
C VAL A 709 -16.92 -16.11 -17.39
N HIS A 710 -17.13 -15.80 -16.12
CA HIS A 710 -18.28 -16.31 -15.37
C HIS A 710 -18.98 -15.19 -14.60
N THR A 711 -20.30 -15.28 -14.45
CA THR A 711 -21.10 -14.30 -13.72
C THR A 711 -21.82 -14.97 -12.55
N TYR A 712 -21.55 -14.51 -11.35
CA TYR A 712 -22.23 -14.92 -10.13
C TYR A 712 -23.46 -14.01 -9.89
N PRO A 713 -24.68 -14.55 -10.01
CA PRO A 713 -25.88 -13.72 -9.91
C PRO A 713 -26.26 -13.35 -8.47
N ASN A 714 -25.79 -14.10 -7.48
CA ASN A 714 -26.19 -13.95 -6.09
C ASN A 714 -24.97 -13.71 -5.19
N ALA A 715 -25.18 -13.08 -4.04
CA ALA A 715 -24.18 -12.98 -3.00
C ALA A 715 -23.84 -14.35 -2.42
N GLY A 716 -22.56 -14.57 -2.10
CA GLY A 716 -22.05 -15.82 -1.55
C GLY A 716 -20.54 -15.91 -1.64
N GLN A 717 -19.98 -16.93 -1.02
CA GLN A 717 -18.60 -17.34 -1.24
C GLN A 717 -18.56 -18.56 -2.15
N TYR A 718 -17.84 -18.42 -3.26
CA TYR A 718 -17.71 -19.45 -4.28
C TYR A 718 -16.26 -19.90 -4.35
N GLN A 719 -16.01 -21.19 -4.10
CA GLN A 719 -14.68 -21.74 -4.25
C GLN A 719 -14.51 -22.25 -5.67
N VAL A 720 -13.74 -21.53 -6.46
CA VAL A 720 -13.40 -21.89 -7.83
C VAL A 720 -12.25 -22.89 -7.79
N MET A 721 -12.38 -24.00 -8.53
CA MET A 721 -11.32 -24.97 -8.77
C MET A 721 -10.89 -24.88 -10.24
N PHE A 722 -9.63 -24.65 -10.48
CA PHE A 722 -9.00 -24.65 -11.80
C PHE A 722 -8.02 -25.80 -11.92
N VAL A 723 -8.17 -26.63 -12.94
CA VAL A 723 -7.26 -27.75 -13.23
C VAL A 723 -6.63 -27.54 -14.61
N ALA A 724 -5.29 -27.50 -14.65
CA ALA A 724 -4.51 -27.55 -15.87
C ALA A 724 -3.97 -28.97 -16.04
N THR A 725 -4.10 -29.58 -17.23
CA THR A 725 -3.66 -30.96 -17.50
C THR A 725 -2.78 -30.98 -18.74
N ASP A 726 -1.53 -31.38 -18.59
CA ASP A 726 -0.64 -31.69 -19.70
C ASP A 726 -0.79 -33.19 -20.05
N THR A 727 -1.04 -33.46 -21.30
CA THR A 727 -1.18 -34.81 -21.84
C THR A 727 0.02 -35.23 -22.69
N SER A 728 1.20 -34.59 -22.47
CA SER A 728 2.40 -34.94 -23.23
C SER A 728 2.80 -36.42 -23.01
N PRO A 729 3.35 -37.09 -24.02
CA PRO A 729 3.68 -38.51 -23.87
C PRO A 729 4.82 -38.82 -22.91
N THR A 730 5.56 -37.82 -22.47
CA THR A 730 6.69 -37.96 -21.54
C THR A 730 6.30 -37.78 -20.08
N CYS A 731 5.25 -37.01 -19.80
CA CYS A 731 4.72 -36.80 -18.46
C CYS A 731 3.27 -36.33 -18.55
N VAL A 732 2.32 -37.16 -18.11
CA VAL A 732 0.95 -36.70 -17.90
C VAL A 732 0.89 -36.00 -16.54
N SER A 733 1.00 -34.70 -16.55
CA SER A 733 0.92 -33.89 -15.32
C SER A 733 -0.38 -33.15 -15.27
N TRP A 734 -0.92 -32.93 -14.07
CA TRP A 734 -2.00 -32.01 -13.82
C TRP A 734 -1.69 -31.19 -12.57
N ASP A 735 -2.11 -29.95 -12.55
CA ASP A 735 -2.07 -29.13 -11.38
C ASP A 735 -3.44 -28.51 -11.12
N THR A 736 -3.73 -28.18 -9.87
CA THR A 736 -5.01 -27.66 -9.44
C THR A 736 -4.79 -26.42 -8.57
N ALA A 737 -5.36 -25.32 -8.99
CA ALA A 737 -5.43 -24.10 -8.20
C ALA A 737 -6.85 -23.90 -7.65
N TYR A 738 -6.93 -23.28 -6.49
CA TYR A 738 -8.19 -22.88 -5.86
C TYR A 738 -8.19 -21.38 -5.66
N LEU A 739 -9.36 -20.76 -5.93
CA LEU A 739 -9.58 -19.33 -5.79
C LEU A 739 -10.94 -19.11 -5.16
N THR A 740 -11.02 -18.29 -4.14
CA THR A 740 -12.31 -17.95 -3.53
C THR A 740 -12.81 -16.63 -4.08
N ILE A 741 -14.02 -16.64 -4.67
CA ILE A 741 -14.73 -15.44 -5.10
C ILE A 741 -15.78 -15.09 -4.04
N GLU A 742 -15.68 -13.89 -3.50
CA GLU A 742 -16.66 -13.34 -2.57
C GLU A 742 -17.56 -12.35 -3.29
N VAL A 743 -18.84 -12.68 -3.39
CA VAL A 743 -19.86 -11.81 -3.97
C VAL A 743 -20.74 -11.28 -2.85
N VAL A 744 -20.85 -9.98 -2.73
CA VAL A 744 -21.66 -9.31 -1.71
C VAL A 744 -22.88 -8.63 -2.34
N ASP A 745 -23.96 -8.50 -1.57
CA ASP A 745 -25.08 -7.67 -1.99
C ASP A 745 -24.73 -6.19 -1.82
N ALA A 746 -25.14 -5.37 -2.76
CA ALA A 746 -25.01 -3.93 -2.61
C ALA A 746 -25.83 -3.45 -1.39
N PRO A 747 -25.28 -2.66 -0.49
CA PRO A 747 -26.03 -2.13 0.63
C PRO A 747 -27.17 -1.24 0.12
N VAL A 748 -28.33 -1.35 0.77
CA VAL A 748 -29.45 -0.47 0.49
C VAL A 748 -29.25 0.82 1.28
N LEU A 749 -28.69 1.82 0.61
CA LEU A 749 -28.51 3.15 1.20
C LEU A 749 -29.79 3.95 1.09
N SER A 750 -30.09 4.76 2.09
CA SER A 750 -31.21 5.69 2.09
C SER A 750 -30.76 6.99 2.73
N ALA A 751 -30.33 7.92 1.90
CA ALA A 751 -29.96 9.27 2.31
C ALA A 751 -31.23 10.08 2.66
N ALA A 752 -31.21 10.79 3.76
CA ALA A 752 -32.28 11.70 4.18
C ALA A 752 -31.67 12.85 4.99
N GLY A 753 -31.97 14.08 4.59
CA GLY A 753 -31.49 15.28 5.28
C GLY A 753 -32.54 16.36 5.31
N ALA A 754 -32.56 17.16 6.38
CA ALA A 754 -33.47 18.30 6.55
C ALA A 754 -32.71 19.51 7.10
N PRO A 755 -33.00 20.72 6.60
CA PRO A 755 -32.52 21.99 7.16
C PRO A 755 -33.38 22.45 8.33
N ASP A 756 -32.77 23.05 9.33
CA ASP A 756 -33.46 23.70 10.44
C ASP A 756 -32.74 25.01 10.83
N PRO A 757 -33.32 26.19 10.59
CA PRO A 757 -34.57 26.42 9.87
C PRO A 757 -34.47 26.26 8.34
N PRO A 758 -35.57 25.94 7.61
CA PRO A 758 -35.55 25.78 6.15
C PRO A 758 -35.55 27.11 5.39
N ASN A 759 -35.84 28.21 6.07
CA ASN A 759 -35.80 29.56 5.51
C ASN A 759 -35.47 30.61 6.58
N GLY A 760 -35.01 31.75 6.15
CA GLY A 760 -34.71 32.88 7.06
C GLY A 760 -33.95 34.01 6.37
N CYS A 761 -33.61 35.04 7.15
CA CYS A 761 -32.94 36.23 6.66
C CYS A 761 -31.43 36.03 6.53
N VAL A 762 -30.80 36.61 5.52
CA VAL A 762 -29.34 36.67 5.36
C VAL A 762 -28.70 37.52 6.44
N PRO A 763 -27.56 37.14 7.10
CA PRO A 763 -26.97 35.80 7.06
C PRO A 763 -27.84 34.80 7.81
N LEU A 764 -28.00 33.57 7.25
CA LEU A 764 -28.82 32.53 7.82
C LEU A 764 -27.98 31.34 8.28
N ASP A 765 -27.98 31.05 9.55
CA ASP A 765 -27.38 29.86 10.15
C ASP A 765 -28.38 28.73 10.06
N VAL A 766 -28.02 27.65 9.38
CA VAL A 766 -28.86 26.46 9.21
C VAL A 766 -28.15 25.26 9.79
N GLN A 767 -28.79 24.57 10.72
CA GLN A 767 -28.40 23.25 11.21
C GLN A 767 -28.96 22.20 10.25
N PHE A 768 -28.12 21.40 9.67
CA PHE A 768 -28.58 20.27 8.86
C PHE A 768 -28.67 19.00 9.70
N ILE A 769 -29.83 18.36 9.64
CA ILE A 769 -30.14 17.14 10.39
C ILE A 769 -30.03 15.97 9.41
N ASN A 770 -29.12 15.04 9.70
CA ASN A 770 -28.96 13.81 8.93
C ASN A 770 -29.90 12.73 9.49
N ASN A 771 -30.89 12.32 8.70
CA ASN A 771 -31.86 11.29 9.03
C ASN A 771 -31.65 10.01 8.19
N SER A 772 -30.45 9.82 7.62
CA SER A 772 -30.14 8.66 6.78
C SER A 772 -30.21 7.36 7.57
N SER A 773 -30.42 6.25 6.87
CA SER A 773 -30.70 4.95 7.46
C SER A 773 -29.51 4.30 8.21
N ASP A 774 -28.27 4.65 7.86
CA ASP A 774 -27.07 4.10 8.49
C ASP A 774 -25.98 5.16 8.68
N PRO A 775 -25.66 5.51 9.91
CA PRO A 775 -24.63 6.50 10.23
C PRO A 775 -23.20 6.01 10.05
N GLY A 776 -22.96 4.73 9.70
CA GLY A 776 -21.64 4.15 9.51
C GLY A 776 -20.99 4.47 8.16
N PHE A 777 -21.75 4.94 7.18
CA PHE A 777 -21.22 5.30 5.87
C PHE A 777 -20.75 6.76 5.80
N PRO A 778 -19.75 7.09 4.99
CA PRO A 778 -19.31 8.46 4.75
C PRO A 778 -20.41 9.33 4.14
N PHE A 779 -20.46 10.60 4.57
CA PHE A 779 -21.42 11.59 4.10
C PHE A 779 -20.69 12.78 3.48
N SER A 780 -21.34 13.39 2.50
CA SER A 780 -20.91 14.66 1.92
C SER A 780 -22.13 15.57 1.70
N TRP A 781 -22.16 16.69 2.43
CA TRP A 781 -23.11 17.78 2.24
C TRP A 781 -22.58 18.76 1.20
N HIS A 782 -23.45 19.22 0.32
CA HIS A 782 -23.23 20.31 -0.62
C HIS A 782 -24.36 21.31 -0.46
N PHE A 783 -24.04 22.53 -0.06
CA PHE A 783 -25.06 23.50 0.36
C PHE A 783 -25.63 24.34 -0.79
N GLY A 784 -25.17 24.15 -2.02
CA GLY A 784 -25.68 24.87 -3.19
C GLY A 784 -25.06 26.24 -3.44
N ASP A 785 -24.31 26.77 -2.48
CA ASP A 785 -23.54 28.03 -2.57
C ASP A 785 -22.05 27.81 -2.85
N GLY A 786 -21.64 26.54 -3.03
CA GLY A 786 -20.25 26.11 -3.17
C GLY A 786 -19.64 25.57 -1.86
N GLY A 787 -20.30 25.74 -0.73
CA GLY A 787 -19.92 25.16 0.54
C GLY A 787 -20.15 23.66 0.59
N THR A 788 -19.30 22.94 1.32
CA THR A 788 -19.42 21.48 1.55
C THR A 788 -19.07 21.15 2.99
N SER A 789 -19.56 20.01 3.50
CA SER A 789 -19.16 19.44 4.78
C SER A 789 -19.20 17.92 4.76
N SER A 790 -18.33 17.27 5.53
CA SER A 790 -18.36 15.83 5.82
C SER A 790 -18.86 15.50 7.22
N ASP A 791 -19.26 16.50 7.99
CA ASP A 791 -19.81 16.28 9.32
C ASP A 791 -21.20 15.65 9.23
N PHE A 792 -21.54 14.81 10.21
CA PHE A 792 -22.83 14.11 10.24
C PHE A 792 -24.01 15.08 10.25
N ALA A 793 -23.91 16.12 11.05
CA ALA A 793 -24.95 17.15 11.22
C ALA A 793 -24.32 18.55 11.23
N PRO A 794 -23.92 19.11 10.07
CA PRO A 794 -23.19 20.36 10.00
C PRO A 794 -24.08 21.58 10.23
N ILE A 795 -23.48 22.67 10.68
CA ILE A 795 -24.06 24.01 10.63
C ILE A 795 -23.45 24.72 9.43
N HIS A 796 -24.29 25.34 8.59
CA HIS A 796 -23.82 26.17 7.48
C HIS A 796 -24.45 27.55 7.50
N VAL A 797 -23.65 28.56 7.15
CA VAL A 797 -24.06 29.95 7.15
C VAL A 797 -24.20 30.45 5.72
N PHE A 798 -25.44 30.74 5.31
CA PHE A 798 -25.69 31.34 4.00
C PHE A 798 -25.53 32.86 4.10
N THR A 799 -24.57 33.40 3.37
CA THR A 799 -24.22 34.84 3.41
C THR A 799 -24.81 35.63 2.23
N SER A 800 -25.53 34.99 1.34
CA SER A 800 -26.25 35.62 0.22
C SER A 800 -27.71 35.19 0.20
N SER A 801 -28.59 36.02 -0.29
CA SER A 801 -30.01 35.66 -0.48
C SER A 801 -30.22 34.83 -1.74
N GLY A 802 -31.17 33.94 -1.69
CA GLY A 802 -31.54 33.08 -2.82
C GLY A 802 -32.12 31.73 -2.39
N MET A 803 -32.43 30.90 -3.38
CA MET A 803 -32.80 29.52 -3.18
C MET A 803 -31.56 28.62 -3.34
N PHE A 804 -31.22 27.84 -2.35
CA PHE A 804 -30.08 26.96 -2.35
C PHE A 804 -30.56 25.51 -2.38
N ASP A 805 -30.20 24.80 -3.44
CA ASP A 805 -30.45 23.37 -3.55
C ASP A 805 -29.36 22.61 -2.80
N VAL A 806 -29.69 22.07 -1.66
CA VAL A 806 -28.79 21.32 -0.79
C VAL A 806 -28.94 19.84 -1.09
N ARG A 807 -27.82 19.15 -1.22
CA ARG A 807 -27.76 17.69 -1.39
C ARG A 807 -26.90 17.05 -0.32
N LEU A 808 -27.40 15.96 0.24
CA LEU A 808 -26.65 15.01 1.06
C LEU A 808 -26.35 13.79 0.22
N VAL A 809 -25.08 13.50 0.03
CA VAL A 809 -24.61 12.30 -0.67
C VAL A 809 -24.09 11.33 0.38
N MET A 810 -24.59 10.10 0.37
CA MET A 810 -24.13 8.98 1.16
C MET A 810 -23.42 8.01 0.22
N VAL A 811 -22.24 7.54 0.57
CA VAL A 811 -21.41 6.70 -0.30
C VAL A 811 -20.96 5.47 0.47
N ASP A 812 -21.15 4.30 -0.12
CA ASP A 812 -20.43 3.09 0.27
C ASP A 812 -19.06 3.11 -0.38
N THR A 813 -18.01 3.16 0.44
CA THR A 813 -16.62 3.04 -0.01
C THR A 813 -16.16 1.58 -0.10
N GLY A 814 -17.06 0.63 0.13
CA GLY A 814 -16.83 -0.78 -0.07
C GLY A 814 -16.80 -1.18 -1.54
N VAL A 815 -16.76 -2.46 -1.76
CA VAL A 815 -16.63 -3.06 -3.10
C VAL A 815 -17.80 -2.70 -4.05
N CYS A 816 -18.96 -2.31 -3.49
CA CYS A 816 -20.16 -2.04 -4.28
C CYS A 816 -20.29 -0.61 -4.77
N GLU A 817 -19.51 0.31 -4.23
CA GLU A 817 -19.54 1.73 -4.59
C GLU A 817 -20.97 2.31 -4.67
N ALA A 818 -21.88 1.77 -3.84
CA ALA A 818 -23.25 2.22 -3.81
C ALA A 818 -23.31 3.66 -3.29
N HIS A 819 -24.20 4.46 -3.86
CA HIS A 819 -24.44 5.82 -3.37
C HIS A 819 -25.94 6.13 -3.41
N ASP A 820 -26.35 6.99 -2.50
CA ASP A 820 -27.69 7.59 -2.50
C ASP A 820 -27.60 9.07 -2.19
N THR A 821 -28.55 9.84 -2.71
CA THR A 821 -28.53 11.30 -2.61
C THR A 821 -29.90 11.83 -2.24
N ALA A 822 -29.98 12.52 -1.12
CA ALA A 822 -31.14 13.31 -0.74
C ALA A 822 -30.98 14.77 -1.18
N PHE A 823 -32.10 15.37 -1.60
CA PHE A 823 -32.17 16.78 -1.95
C PHE A 823 -33.10 17.49 -0.99
N THR A 824 -32.73 18.68 -0.58
CA THR A 824 -33.56 19.62 0.19
C THR A 824 -33.20 21.04 -0.25
N ALA A 825 -34.03 22.00 0.13
CA ALA A 825 -33.79 23.39 -0.25
C ALA A 825 -33.81 24.31 0.97
N VAL A 826 -32.99 25.35 0.91
CA VAL A 826 -32.98 26.45 1.89
C VAL A 826 -33.29 27.74 1.16
N GLU A 827 -34.28 28.48 1.64
CA GLU A 827 -34.64 29.77 1.08
C GLU A 827 -34.13 30.91 1.99
N VAL A 828 -33.20 31.69 1.47
CA VAL A 828 -32.58 32.79 2.22
C VAL A 828 -33.12 34.11 1.69
N TYR A 829 -33.82 34.84 2.57
CA TYR A 829 -34.42 36.08 2.20
C TYR A 829 -33.42 37.23 2.26
N PRO A 830 -33.53 38.18 1.31
CA PRO A 830 -32.70 39.38 1.35
C PRO A 830 -33.09 40.23 2.55
N ARG A 831 -32.10 40.76 3.24
CA ARG A 831 -32.27 41.72 4.31
C ARG A 831 -32.42 43.12 3.71
N ALA A 832 -33.29 43.93 4.30
CA ALA A 832 -33.25 45.37 4.01
C ALA A 832 -31.90 45.93 4.47
N GLU A 833 -31.34 46.86 3.72
CA GLU A 833 -30.17 47.64 4.13
C GLU A 833 -30.66 49.09 4.33
N ALA A 834 -30.81 49.51 5.58
CA ALA A 834 -31.33 50.82 5.95
C ALA A 834 -30.30 51.90 5.73
N ASP A 835 -30.64 52.92 4.92
CA ASP A 835 -29.88 54.14 4.79
C ASP A 835 -30.77 55.34 4.37
N PHE A 836 -30.43 56.53 4.79
CA PHE A 836 -31.17 57.74 4.45
C PHE A 836 -30.30 59.00 4.44
N GLY A 837 -30.71 60.00 3.73
CA GLY A 837 -30.18 61.36 3.79
C GLY A 837 -31.25 62.38 4.20
N PHE A 838 -30.85 63.59 4.48
CA PHE A 838 -31.76 64.68 4.73
C PHE A 838 -31.25 65.98 4.12
N ASP A 839 -32.21 66.89 3.74
CA ASP A 839 -31.92 68.20 3.12
C ASP A 839 -32.88 69.25 3.68
N PRO A 840 -32.41 70.46 4.11
CA PRO A 840 -31.03 70.89 4.00
C PRO A 840 -30.12 70.27 5.07
N LEU A 841 -28.80 70.26 4.82
CA LEU A 841 -27.80 69.72 5.77
C LEU A 841 -27.68 70.60 7.07
N VAL A 842 -28.14 71.86 7.02
CA VAL A 842 -28.24 72.72 8.17
C VAL A 842 -29.73 72.95 8.50
N ALA A 843 -30.16 72.29 9.53
CA ALA A 843 -31.54 72.33 9.98
C ALA A 843 -31.81 73.51 10.89
N LEU A 844 -32.93 74.17 10.69
CA LEU A 844 -33.41 75.30 11.51
C LEU A 844 -34.72 74.91 12.20
N GLU A 845 -34.96 75.50 13.40
CA GLU A 845 -36.25 75.34 14.07
C GLU A 845 -37.36 75.94 13.25
N ASN A 846 -38.50 75.27 13.22
CA ASN A 846 -39.67 75.64 12.49
C ASN A 846 -39.54 75.67 10.96
N GLU A 847 -38.43 75.08 10.41
CA GLU A 847 -38.25 74.90 8.98
C GLU A 847 -38.35 73.40 8.65
N PRO A 848 -38.93 73.01 7.52
CA PRO A 848 -39.08 71.60 7.16
C PRO A 848 -37.80 71.04 6.70
N LEU A 849 -37.44 69.84 7.25
CA LEU A 849 -36.36 68.99 6.86
C LEU A 849 -36.98 67.85 6.02
N ILE A 850 -36.44 67.62 4.81
CA ILE A 850 -36.88 66.57 3.92
C ILE A 850 -35.94 65.39 4.07
N PHE A 851 -36.46 64.21 4.40
CA PHE A 851 -35.73 62.96 4.49
C PHE A 851 -35.87 62.20 3.20
N GLN A 852 -34.79 61.63 2.70
CA GLN A 852 -34.74 60.80 1.51
C GLN A 852 -34.27 59.42 1.89
N ASN A 853 -35.10 58.41 1.69
CA ASN A 853 -34.78 57.04 1.89
C ASN A 853 -33.87 56.53 0.75
N SER A 854 -32.69 56.01 1.08
CA SER A 854 -31.76 55.38 0.17
C SER A 854 -31.56 53.89 0.46
N SER A 855 -32.39 53.29 1.28
CA SER A 855 -32.38 51.86 1.61
C SER A 855 -32.56 50.98 0.39
N THR A 856 -32.04 49.78 0.48
CA THR A 856 -32.22 48.73 -0.55
C THR A 856 -32.99 47.56 0.03
N ASN A 857 -33.66 46.78 -0.82
CA ASN A 857 -34.51 45.63 -0.45
C ASN A 857 -35.64 45.94 0.53
N ASP A 858 -36.10 47.17 0.55
CA ASP A 858 -37.13 47.65 1.46
C ASP A 858 -38.51 47.78 0.79
N ILE A 859 -39.56 47.54 1.56
CA ILE A 859 -40.97 47.68 1.11
C ILE A 859 -41.80 48.54 2.05
N ALA A 860 -41.33 48.75 3.26
CA ALA A 860 -41.99 49.61 4.26
C ALA A 860 -40.97 50.25 5.18
N TRP A 861 -41.33 51.35 5.82
CA TRP A 861 -40.44 52.17 6.61
C TRP A 861 -41.10 52.63 7.91
N HIS A 862 -40.30 52.77 8.96
CA HIS A 862 -40.73 53.42 10.18
C HIS A 862 -39.62 54.36 10.61
N TRP A 863 -39.97 55.65 10.68
CA TRP A 863 -39.12 56.74 11.10
C TRP A 863 -39.45 57.19 12.52
N ASP A 864 -38.43 57.35 13.34
CA ASP A 864 -38.48 57.99 14.62
C ASP A 864 -37.55 59.24 14.54
N PHE A 865 -38.14 60.45 14.69
CA PHE A 865 -37.40 61.71 14.51
C PHE A 865 -36.68 62.16 15.77
N GLY A 866 -36.73 61.37 16.86
CA GLY A 866 -36.04 61.64 18.10
C GLY A 866 -36.69 62.71 18.98
N ASP A 867 -37.83 63.28 18.57
CA ASP A 867 -38.64 64.25 19.32
C ASP A 867 -39.96 63.62 19.81
N GLY A 868 -40.09 62.31 19.65
CA GLY A 868 -41.31 61.55 20.00
C GLY A 868 -42.34 61.46 18.86
N THR A 869 -42.08 62.02 17.70
CA THR A 869 -42.89 61.86 16.49
C THR A 869 -42.36 60.84 15.57
N THR A 870 -43.23 60.25 14.77
CA THR A 870 -42.85 59.15 13.88
C THR A 870 -43.47 59.29 12.50
N SER A 871 -42.95 58.58 11.49
CA SER A 871 -43.54 58.50 10.14
C SER A 871 -43.41 57.12 9.53
N THR A 872 -44.33 56.77 8.61
CA THR A 872 -44.23 55.51 7.79
C THR A 872 -44.15 55.83 6.31
N LEU A 873 -43.97 57.09 5.95
CA LEU A 873 -43.78 57.48 4.55
C LEU A 873 -42.38 57.13 4.10
N ARG A 874 -42.21 56.87 2.82
CA ARG A 874 -40.92 56.54 2.23
C ARG A 874 -39.92 57.68 2.41
N ASP A 875 -40.32 58.88 2.04
CA ASP A 875 -39.56 60.13 2.04
C ASP A 875 -40.35 61.19 2.84
N PRO A 876 -40.28 61.14 4.20
CA PRO A 876 -41.08 62.08 5.02
C PRO A 876 -40.43 63.46 5.07
N THR A 877 -41.30 64.44 5.42
CA THR A 877 -40.84 65.77 5.82
C THR A 877 -41.15 65.92 7.29
N HIS A 878 -40.25 66.53 8.06
CA HIS A 878 -40.43 66.78 9.47
C HIS A 878 -39.92 68.18 9.84
N THR A 879 -40.51 68.80 10.88
CA THR A 879 -40.17 70.11 11.36
C THR A 879 -39.93 70.02 12.85
N TYR A 880 -38.79 70.51 13.32
CA TYR A 880 -38.49 70.60 14.76
C TYR A 880 -38.85 71.96 15.34
N ASP A 881 -39.66 71.96 16.38
CA ASP A 881 -40.16 73.18 17.03
C ASP A 881 -39.09 73.82 17.97
N GLN A 882 -38.00 73.11 18.25
CA GLN A 882 -36.95 73.64 19.13
C GLN A 882 -35.59 73.30 18.57
N ALA A 883 -34.65 74.20 18.78
CA ALA A 883 -33.23 73.87 18.47
C ALA A 883 -32.68 72.81 19.44
N GLY A 884 -31.89 71.94 18.92
CA GLY A 884 -31.35 70.78 19.68
C GLY A 884 -30.63 69.80 18.81
N ILE A 885 -30.17 68.73 19.40
CA ILE A 885 -29.59 67.54 18.71
C ILE A 885 -30.63 66.45 18.80
N TYR A 886 -31.06 65.97 17.62
CA TYR A 886 -32.03 64.88 17.49
C TYR A 886 -31.38 63.68 16.83
N GLU A 887 -31.59 62.46 17.39
CA GLU A 887 -31.20 61.19 16.79
C GLU A 887 -32.40 60.66 16.00
N ILE A 888 -32.22 60.56 14.70
CA ILE A 888 -33.26 60.08 13.79
C ILE A 888 -32.96 58.64 13.47
N CYS A 889 -33.86 57.71 13.76
CA CYS A 889 -33.74 56.31 13.45
C CYS A 889 -34.78 55.92 12.39
N MET A 890 -34.29 55.22 11.35
CA MET A 890 -35.17 54.69 10.32
C MET A 890 -35.02 53.17 10.27
N THR A 891 -36.12 52.47 10.44
CA THR A 891 -36.19 51.01 10.23
C THR A 891 -36.78 50.74 8.84
N ALA A 892 -36.01 50.01 8.02
CA ALA A 892 -36.42 49.53 6.73
C ALA A 892 -36.89 48.07 6.87
N PHE A 893 -38.08 47.77 6.37
CA PHE A 893 -38.70 46.43 6.43
C PHE A 893 -38.63 45.79 5.04
N SER A 894 -38.15 44.55 5.00
CA SER A 894 -38.22 43.75 3.78
C SER A 894 -39.52 42.92 3.71
N ASP A 895 -39.74 42.23 2.58
CA ASP A 895 -40.92 41.43 2.32
C ASP A 895 -41.13 40.27 3.32
N HIS A 896 -40.02 39.75 3.91
CA HIS A 896 -40.05 38.63 4.84
C HIS A 896 -39.65 39.02 6.29
N SER A 897 -39.84 40.29 6.62
CA SER A 897 -39.51 40.85 7.96
C SER A 897 -38.01 40.78 8.30
N CYS A 898 -37.15 40.77 7.30
CA CYS A 898 -35.69 40.84 7.43
C CYS A 898 -35.25 42.32 7.53
N ASN A 899 -35.56 42.89 8.65
CA ASN A 899 -35.46 44.33 8.83
C ASN A 899 -34.01 44.75 9.12
N ASP A 900 -33.76 46.04 8.85
CA ASP A 900 -32.57 46.77 9.25
C ASP A 900 -32.88 48.16 9.72
N PHE A 901 -32.03 48.74 10.51
CA PHE A 901 -32.24 50.11 10.99
C PHE A 901 -30.94 50.88 11.01
N VAL A 902 -31.08 52.19 10.84
CA VAL A 902 -29.95 53.11 10.87
C VAL A 902 -30.38 54.36 11.61
N CYS A 903 -29.49 54.89 12.46
CA CYS A 903 -29.69 56.13 13.17
C CYS A 903 -28.66 57.18 12.75
N LYS A 904 -29.11 58.45 12.53
CA LYS A 904 -28.25 59.58 12.22
C LYS A 904 -28.64 60.75 13.06
N THR A 905 -27.72 61.59 13.43
CA THR A 905 -27.97 62.76 14.23
C THR A 905 -28.13 64.01 13.36
N VAL A 906 -29.10 64.84 13.68
CA VAL A 906 -29.25 66.16 13.10
C VAL A 906 -29.13 67.24 14.17
N GLN A 907 -28.39 68.25 13.88
CA GLN A 907 -28.30 69.46 14.71
C GLN A 907 -29.25 70.50 14.15
N VAL A 908 -30.30 70.90 14.96
CA VAL A 908 -31.26 71.96 14.62
C VAL A 908 -30.82 73.23 15.32
N TYR A 909 -30.74 74.26 14.56
CA TYR A 909 -30.28 75.57 15.05
C TYR A 909 -31.45 76.52 15.10
N GLU A 910 -31.38 77.51 16.06
CA GLU A 910 -32.28 78.71 16.01
C GLU A 910 -31.97 79.55 14.76
N PRO A 911 -33.01 80.11 14.12
CA PRO A 911 -32.79 81.02 12.99
C PRO A 911 -32.05 82.27 13.42
N ARG A 912 -31.25 82.78 12.49
CA ARG A 912 -30.42 83.99 12.76
C ARG A 912 -31.26 85.21 12.68
N GLU A 913 -31.46 85.92 13.82
CA GLU A 913 -32.07 87.21 13.93
C GLU A 913 -31.17 88.17 14.65
N LEU A 914 -31.09 89.39 14.19
CA LEU A 914 -30.40 90.50 14.87
C LEU A 914 -31.13 91.84 14.61
N PHE A 915 -31.51 92.40 15.68
CA PHE A 915 -32.13 93.77 15.67
C PHE A 915 -31.37 94.64 16.63
N ILE A 916 -30.97 95.86 16.14
CA ILE A 916 -30.15 96.81 16.84
C ILE A 916 -30.94 98.12 16.91
N PRO A 917 -31.53 98.52 18.07
CA PRO A 917 -32.20 99.77 18.23
C PRO A 917 -31.24 100.95 18.09
N THR A 918 -31.74 102.13 17.66
CA THR A 918 -30.95 103.39 17.48
C THR A 918 -31.12 104.41 18.55
N ALA A 919 -32.07 104.27 19.43
CA ALA A 919 -32.33 105.13 20.53
C ALA A 919 -33.06 104.42 21.69
N PHE A 920 -32.96 104.97 22.90
CA PHE A 920 -33.70 104.50 24.03
C PHE A 920 -34.00 105.70 25.02
N THR A 921 -34.98 105.49 25.89
CA THR A 921 -35.46 106.63 26.81
C THR A 921 -35.53 106.10 28.23
N PRO A 922 -34.48 106.16 29.04
CA PRO A 922 -34.49 105.65 30.43
C PRO A 922 -35.17 106.69 31.34
N ASN A 923 -36.51 106.74 31.27
CA ASN A 923 -37.32 107.68 32.08
C ASN A 923 -38.21 106.95 33.11
N ASN A 924 -37.98 105.59 33.25
CA ASN A 924 -38.69 104.72 34.18
C ASN A 924 -40.20 104.58 33.90
N ASP A 925 -40.61 104.71 32.66
CA ASP A 925 -42.04 104.51 32.26
C ASP A 925 -42.34 103.02 31.85
N GLY A 926 -41.34 102.22 31.87
CA GLY A 926 -41.43 100.82 31.49
C GLY A 926 -41.30 100.60 30.02
N VAL A 927 -41.03 101.61 29.21
CA VAL A 927 -40.84 101.46 27.76
C VAL A 927 -39.48 102.00 27.32
N ASN A 928 -38.65 101.18 26.70
CA ASN A 928 -37.35 101.57 26.23
C ASN A 928 -36.42 102.13 27.30
N ASP A 929 -36.58 101.72 28.60
CA ASP A 929 -35.77 102.18 29.66
C ASP A 929 -34.36 101.67 29.67
N HIS A 930 -34.16 100.62 28.90
CA HIS A 930 -32.83 100.02 28.76
C HIS A 930 -32.53 99.85 27.26
N TYR A 931 -31.31 99.98 26.86
CA TYR A 931 -30.85 99.73 25.52
C TYR A 931 -30.40 98.26 25.39
N PHE A 932 -31.16 97.50 24.63
CA PHE A 932 -30.91 96.11 24.32
C PHE A 932 -30.64 95.87 22.80
N HIS A 933 -29.78 94.92 22.53
CA HIS A 933 -29.76 94.32 21.17
C HIS A 933 -30.52 93.00 21.24
N TYR A 934 -31.45 92.80 20.32
CA TYR A 934 -32.15 91.54 20.18
C TYR A 934 -31.44 90.69 19.19
N ALA A 935 -31.04 89.44 19.57
CA ALA A 935 -30.46 88.47 18.63
C ALA A 935 -30.93 87.04 18.97
N LYS A 936 -31.07 86.21 17.97
CA LYS A 936 -31.25 84.78 18.12
C LYS A 936 -30.24 83.97 17.27
N GLY A 937 -30.07 82.73 17.61
CA GLY A 937 -29.17 81.80 16.90
C GLY A 937 -27.70 82.18 17.03
N TYR A 938 -27.29 82.71 18.13
CA TYR A 938 -25.92 83.10 18.45
C TYR A 938 -25.33 82.24 19.60
N THR A 939 -24.01 82.07 19.64
CA THR A 939 -23.29 81.30 20.66
C THR A 939 -22.61 82.21 21.67
N SER A 940 -22.22 83.39 21.24
CA SER A 940 -21.61 84.38 22.10
C SER A 940 -21.87 85.81 21.57
N ALA A 941 -22.02 86.72 22.45
CA ALA A 941 -22.14 88.15 22.10
C ALA A 941 -21.41 88.97 23.15
N ASN A 942 -20.84 90.10 22.72
CA ASN A 942 -20.30 91.11 23.65
C ASN A 942 -20.70 92.51 23.13
N LEU A 943 -21.52 93.25 23.91
CA LEU A 943 -21.92 94.64 23.64
C LEU A 943 -21.16 95.59 24.47
N ARG A 944 -20.48 96.56 23.85
CA ARG A 944 -19.79 97.70 24.47
C ARG A 944 -20.32 99.03 24.04
N ILE A 945 -20.58 99.92 24.95
CA ILE A 945 -21.10 101.25 24.63
C ILE A 945 -20.11 102.31 25.20
N PHE A 946 -19.82 103.32 24.42
CA PHE A 946 -18.81 104.30 24.64
C PHE A 946 -19.46 105.69 24.56
N ASN A 947 -19.11 106.70 25.46
CA ASN A 947 -19.48 108.07 25.35
C ASN A 947 -18.64 108.77 24.25
N ARG A 948 -19.00 110.04 23.96
CA ARG A 948 -18.35 110.88 22.92
C ARG A 948 -16.83 111.09 23.12
N TRP A 949 -16.31 110.78 24.30
CA TRP A 949 -14.87 110.83 24.61
C TRP A 949 -14.15 109.54 24.52
N GLY A 950 -14.84 108.46 24.05
CA GLY A 950 -14.28 107.08 23.94
C GLY A 950 -14.19 106.33 25.27
N LEU A 951 -14.79 106.84 26.38
CA LEU A 951 -14.88 106.17 27.65
C LEU A 951 -16.00 105.08 27.58
N LEU A 952 -15.62 103.82 27.99
CA LEU A 952 -16.57 102.74 28.09
C LEU A 952 -17.57 103.03 29.23
N VAL A 953 -18.89 103.07 28.93
CA VAL A 953 -19.91 103.36 29.91
C VAL A 953 -20.81 102.16 30.22
N PHE A 954 -20.80 101.15 29.34
CA PHE A 954 -21.51 99.91 29.54
C PHE A 954 -20.84 98.77 28.79
N GLU A 955 -20.81 97.58 29.34
CA GLU A 955 -20.37 96.34 28.70
C GLU A 955 -21.20 95.17 29.24
N THR A 956 -21.59 94.26 28.32
CA THR A 956 -22.29 93.00 28.66
C THR A 956 -21.97 91.90 27.63
N ASP A 957 -21.86 90.69 28.13
CA ASP A 957 -21.81 89.44 27.27
C ASP A 957 -23.23 88.86 27.16
N ASP A 958 -24.20 89.29 27.89
CA ASP A 958 -25.59 88.88 27.85
C ASP A 958 -26.43 90.00 27.21
N LEU A 959 -26.94 89.74 25.99
CA LEU A 959 -27.80 90.74 25.28
C LEU A 959 -29.17 91.02 25.95
N ASN A 960 -29.56 90.17 26.92
CA ASN A 960 -30.75 90.42 27.69
C ASN A 960 -30.51 91.48 28.83
N VAL A 961 -29.29 91.88 29.10
CA VAL A 961 -28.88 92.87 30.02
C VAL A 961 -28.69 94.21 29.25
N GLY A 962 -29.61 95.08 29.40
CA GLY A 962 -29.59 96.34 28.73
C GLY A 962 -28.97 97.50 29.53
N TRP A 963 -28.40 98.50 28.83
CA TRP A 963 -27.87 99.70 29.43
C TRP A 963 -28.97 100.61 29.81
N ASP A 964 -29.02 101.09 31.13
CA ASP A 964 -29.99 101.95 31.77
C ASP A 964 -29.67 103.41 31.59
N GLY A 965 -28.71 103.73 30.78
CA GLY A 965 -28.29 105.11 30.53
C GLY A 965 -27.43 105.71 31.63
N LYS A 966 -26.91 104.94 32.60
CA LYS A 966 -26.04 105.39 33.70
C LYS A 966 -24.61 104.85 33.49
N TRP A 967 -23.68 105.62 34.06
CA TRP A 967 -22.26 105.16 34.24
C TRP A 967 -21.87 105.25 35.71
N ASN A 968 -21.46 104.18 36.30
CA ASN A 968 -21.20 104.17 37.76
C ASN A 968 -22.36 104.73 38.62
N GLY A 969 -23.61 104.46 38.26
CA GLY A 969 -24.78 104.89 38.96
C GLY A 969 -25.18 106.34 38.74
N VAL A 970 -24.48 107.07 37.91
CA VAL A 970 -24.74 108.53 37.58
C VAL A 970 -25.34 108.58 36.16
N ASP A 971 -26.47 109.25 36.09
CA ASP A 971 -27.20 109.51 34.81
C ASP A 971 -26.25 110.23 33.83
N GLN A 972 -26.31 109.69 32.59
CA GLN A 972 -25.55 110.30 31.47
C GLN A 972 -26.42 111.31 30.75
N ASP A 973 -25.82 112.42 30.24
CA ASP A 973 -26.52 113.47 29.50
C ASP A 973 -27.12 112.95 28.21
N ILE A 974 -28.20 113.55 27.74
CA ILE A 974 -28.75 113.30 26.40
C ILE A 974 -27.70 113.49 25.34
N ALA A 975 -27.28 112.39 24.71
CA ALA A 975 -26.23 112.40 23.73
C ALA A 975 -26.28 111.14 22.86
N ALA A 976 -25.51 111.15 21.78
CA ALA A 976 -25.23 109.94 21.04
C ALA A 976 -24.04 109.22 21.60
N PHE A 977 -24.16 107.90 21.85
CA PHE A 977 -23.09 106.98 22.34
C PHE A 977 -22.74 106.03 21.20
N ALA A 978 -21.49 105.70 21.10
CA ALA A 978 -21.06 104.64 20.13
C ALA A 978 -21.20 103.26 20.75
N TYR A 979 -21.69 102.29 20.00
CA TYR A 979 -21.68 100.94 20.47
C TYR A 979 -20.77 100.03 19.52
N ILE A 980 -20.23 98.99 20.07
CA ILE A 980 -19.59 97.89 19.38
C ILE A 980 -20.26 96.61 19.90
N LEU A 981 -20.93 95.87 18.98
CA LEU A 981 -21.48 94.59 19.29
C LEU A 981 -20.63 93.57 18.52
N THR A 982 -19.97 92.68 19.24
CA THR A 982 -19.32 91.45 18.64
C THR A 982 -20.26 90.28 18.89
N ILE A 983 -20.69 89.56 17.86
CA ILE A 983 -21.64 88.48 17.99
C ILE A 983 -21.21 87.33 17.07
N THR A 984 -21.21 86.06 17.62
CA THR A 984 -20.88 84.86 16.88
C THR A 984 -22.14 84.05 16.70
N PHE A 985 -22.50 83.76 15.46
CA PHE A 985 -23.71 83.01 15.16
C PHE A 985 -23.45 81.48 15.12
N ALA A 986 -24.37 80.71 15.70
CA ALA A 986 -24.24 79.26 15.86
C ALA A 986 -24.13 78.52 14.51
N ILE A 987 -24.87 78.93 13.48
CA ILE A 987 -24.95 78.27 12.19
C ILE A 987 -23.66 78.37 11.35
N THR A 988 -23.09 79.57 11.31
CA THR A 988 -21.93 79.92 10.52
C THR A 988 -20.62 79.78 11.25
N GLY A 989 -20.68 79.90 12.55
CA GLY A 989 -19.47 80.03 13.40
C GLY A 989 -18.76 81.41 13.21
N GLU A 990 -19.32 82.27 12.34
CA GLU A 990 -18.73 83.56 12.02
C GLU A 990 -18.98 84.57 13.10
N THR A 991 -17.94 85.34 13.44
CA THR A 991 -18.05 86.47 14.36
C THR A 991 -18.21 87.71 13.54
N GLU A 992 -19.32 88.42 13.78
CA GLU A 992 -19.57 89.73 13.19
C GLU A 992 -19.38 90.84 14.24
N VAL A 993 -18.89 91.95 13.72
CA VAL A 993 -18.75 93.16 14.53
C VAL A 993 -19.61 94.29 13.97
N HIS A 994 -20.68 94.65 14.73
CA HIS A 994 -21.58 95.71 14.39
C HIS A 994 -21.20 96.92 15.19
N THR A 995 -21.05 98.06 14.50
CA THR A 995 -20.72 99.33 15.17
C THR A 995 -21.74 100.37 14.73
N GLY A 996 -22.10 101.25 15.63
CA GLY A 996 -23.07 102.33 15.38
C GLY A 996 -23.21 103.24 16.54
N ASN A 997 -24.27 104.06 16.48
CA ASN A 997 -24.54 104.95 17.52
C ASN A 997 -25.96 104.69 18.09
N VAL A 998 -26.06 104.84 19.44
CA VAL A 998 -27.32 104.84 20.12
C VAL A 998 -27.56 106.24 20.76
N THR A 999 -28.71 106.76 20.57
CA THR A 999 -29.07 108.09 21.19
C THR A 999 -29.79 107.82 22.48
N LEU A 1000 -29.24 108.38 23.55
CA LEU A 1000 -29.95 108.43 24.81
C LEU A 1000 -30.83 109.67 24.81
N LEU A 1001 -32.14 109.48 25.02
CA LEU A 1001 -33.14 110.55 25.18
C LEU A 1001 -33.69 110.45 26.58
N ARG A 1002 -34.16 111.60 27.13
CA ARG A 1002 -34.82 111.68 28.45
C ARG A 1002 -36.10 112.54 28.36
#